data_0ad76fbd60dd67432e252cd8bbc4390f
#
_entry.id   0ad76fbd60dd67432e252cd8bbc4390f
#
_cell.length_a   1.000
_cell.length_b   1.000
_cell.length_c   1.000
_cell.angle_alpha   90.00
_cell.angle_beta   90.00
_cell.angle_gamma   90.00
#
_symmetry.space_group_name_H-M   'P 1'
#
loop_
_entity.id
_entity.type
_entity.pdbx_description
1 polymer ?
#
loop_
_entity_poly.entity_id
_entity_poly.type
_entity_poly.pdbx_seq_one_letter_code
_entity_poly.pdbx_strand_id
1 'polypeptide(L)'
;MKVPFSWLKRYVDIDVTPQQLEEKLFSCGFEVEERIDLGAEISKVVVGVVTEAVPQEGTHLHICKVDCGSYGHDIQISTGAPNVYVGMHTPAALDGATLPGGIKIKAKALRGVESNGMLCSGEELGLNDDLFPGAEEYGLLDLPKDTVPGADIREVVGLNETIFDISITANRADCQSILGIAREVAAVLGKPLKMPATDYTCTETTDPRLSITVEAPDLCPRYIGHYVRNITPGKAPQWMRRDLALCGLRGISNVVDITNYVMLEIGQPMHAFDMATLESCRIIVRRAKDGETITTLDGKDFTLTPQNLVICDGEKPVALAGVMGGLNSEITPETTQLLFESAKFARDNVRKTARSLGQNTDASAHYEKGISEYTTELGMARALHLIQELGCGEVTASHFDVSAGASRDGKRFGARISKINAILGIEVPAETVLDILRRLSFEVELQPDGDTMQVIAPRWREDIEIGEPDLAEEIIREYGYSHIVPTFLKNATVTTGGLNPEQQRQAQAKRAIGAQGFYEAITLGFYSDAELDALHIAPDAKERNVVRILNPISSNLTIMRPLLAPSLLGAVVENLKNGNAAGRLFELANVYIPKQQPVAERPEERMHLGLAAFGESEDFFALKGAIEALGESFGIEFGFTRAADVPWLHPGIAAYLTCEGETVGVFGKLANDVTAELKLPKDSRDNQKIFLAEIDWPALMAHRRAALRYTPLPAYPAVARDLALVADEATPCGDIVAEMRRACKQLADVQLFDIYRSEAIGAGKKSMAFTLHFAAQDAPLAPDEVDRFVKKILGNLKYRMGIEMR
;
A
#
# COMPACT_ATOMS: atom_id res chain seq x y z
N MET A 1 2.37 12.67 10.17
CA MET A 1 2.85 13.34 11.43
C MET A 1 1.69 14.06 12.06
N LYS A 2 1.38 13.76 13.32
CA LYS A 2 0.27 14.41 14.04
C LYS A 2 0.69 15.78 14.56
N VAL A 3 -0.10 16.81 14.24
CA VAL A 3 0.18 18.20 14.53
C VAL A 3 -1.04 18.84 15.21
N PRO A 4 -1.03 19.01 16.55
CA PRO A 4 -2.12 19.66 17.26
C PRO A 4 -2.23 21.15 16.91
N PHE A 5 -3.42 21.62 16.63
CA PHE A 5 -3.69 23.01 16.26
C PHE A 5 -3.33 23.98 17.40
N SER A 6 -3.60 23.58 18.65
CA SER A 6 -3.23 24.36 19.84
C SER A 6 -1.71 24.53 19.98
N TRP A 7 -0.93 23.52 19.58
CA TRP A 7 0.54 23.59 19.64
C TRP A 7 1.09 24.55 18.57
N LEU A 8 0.55 24.50 17.33
CA LEU A 8 0.91 25.47 16.29
C LEU A 8 0.65 26.92 16.72
N LYS A 9 -0.45 27.20 17.43
CA LYS A 9 -0.81 28.52 17.94
C LYS A 9 0.19 29.10 18.94
N ARG A 10 1.03 28.29 19.54
CA ARG A 10 2.12 28.81 20.40
C ARG A 10 3.21 29.52 19.59
N TYR A 11 3.40 29.10 18.32
CA TYR A 11 4.45 29.62 17.43
C TYR A 11 3.93 30.61 16.40
N VAL A 12 2.67 30.52 16.01
CA VAL A 12 2.07 31.39 15.00
C VAL A 12 0.74 31.92 15.50
N ASP A 13 0.47 33.18 15.29
CA ASP A 13 -0.83 33.79 15.57
C ASP A 13 -1.83 33.44 14.48
N ILE A 14 -2.45 32.25 14.60
CA ILE A 14 -3.35 31.70 13.62
C ILE A 14 -4.74 32.26 13.83
N ASP A 15 -5.23 33.05 12.86
CA ASP A 15 -6.53 33.75 12.86
C ASP A 15 -7.56 33.09 11.92
N VAL A 16 -7.24 31.91 11.36
CA VAL A 16 -8.11 31.13 10.50
C VAL A 16 -8.63 29.88 11.23
N THR A 17 -9.71 29.33 10.74
CA THR A 17 -10.26 28.06 11.28
C THR A 17 -9.37 26.88 10.91
N PRO A 18 -9.45 25.74 11.65
CA PRO A 18 -8.71 24.52 11.28
C PRO A 18 -8.96 24.07 9.83
N GLN A 19 -10.20 24.17 9.34
CA GLN A 19 -10.52 23.83 7.96
C GLN A 19 -9.83 24.75 6.94
N GLN A 20 -9.82 26.05 7.21
CA GLN A 20 -9.15 27.02 6.35
C GLN A 20 -7.62 26.83 6.36
N LEU A 21 -7.05 26.43 7.51
CA LEU A 21 -5.63 26.10 7.60
C LEU A 21 -5.30 24.84 6.79
N GLU A 22 -6.12 23.80 6.87
CA GLU A 22 -6.01 22.58 6.07
C GLU A 22 -5.96 22.92 4.57
N GLU A 23 -6.90 23.74 4.07
CA GLU A 23 -6.95 24.19 2.68
C GLU A 23 -5.66 24.95 2.27
N LYS A 24 -5.11 25.76 3.16
CA LYS A 24 -3.85 26.49 2.94
C LYS A 24 -2.64 25.55 2.92
N LEU A 25 -2.58 24.57 3.82
CA LEU A 25 -1.53 23.55 3.82
C LEU A 25 -1.54 22.75 2.52
N PHE A 26 -2.71 22.32 2.04
CA PHE A 26 -2.84 21.67 0.73
C PHE A 26 -2.33 22.58 -0.40
N SER A 27 -2.70 23.87 -0.37
CA SER A 27 -2.29 24.80 -1.43
C SER A 27 -0.78 25.01 -1.51
N CYS A 28 -0.06 24.91 -0.38
CA CYS A 28 1.39 25.04 -0.33
C CYS A 28 2.16 23.72 -0.31
N GLY A 29 1.49 22.60 -0.67
CA GLY A 29 2.12 21.30 -0.94
C GLY A 29 2.20 20.33 0.24
N PHE A 30 1.46 20.57 1.33
CA PHE A 30 1.37 19.64 2.46
C PHE A 30 0.04 18.89 2.43
N GLU A 31 0.10 17.57 2.24
CA GLU A 31 -1.07 16.71 2.28
C GLU A 31 -1.47 16.43 3.73
N VAL A 32 -2.68 16.87 4.10
CA VAL A 32 -3.32 16.48 5.36
C VAL A 32 -4.10 15.20 5.08
N GLU A 33 -3.59 14.05 5.52
CA GLU A 33 -4.22 12.74 5.31
C GLU A 33 -5.52 12.63 6.10
N GLU A 34 -5.52 13.20 7.31
CA GLU A 34 -6.70 13.20 8.17
C GLU A 34 -6.72 14.46 9.05
N ARG A 35 -7.93 15.05 9.23
CA ARG A 35 -8.19 16.05 10.27
C ARG A 35 -9.02 15.40 11.37
N ILE A 36 -8.47 15.31 12.57
CA ILE A 36 -9.07 14.65 13.72
C ILE A 36 -9.58 15.73 14.67
N ASP A 37 -10.90 15.91 14.77
CA ASP A 37 -11.54 16.77 15.76
C ASP A 37 -11.91 15.89 16.97
N LEU A 38 -11.14 15.95 18.07
CA LEU A 38 -11.22 14.99 19.18
C LEU A 38 -12.58 14.89 19.83
N GLY A 39 -13.27 15.99 19.99
CA GLY A 39 -14.59 16.04 20.63
C GLY A 39 -15.77 15.93 19.65
N ALA A 40 -15.56 15.58 18.36
CA ALA A 40 -16.59 15.58 17.34
C ALA A 40 -17.77 14.63 17.65
N GLU A 41 -17.48 13.51 18.28
CA GLU A 41 -18.49 12.51 18.65
C GLU A 41 -19.22 12.83 19.96
N ILE A 42 -18.78 13.85 20.71
CA ILE A 42 -19.34 14.21 22.00
C ILE A 42 -20.35 15.36 21.84
N SER A 43 -21.57 15.16 22.29
CA SER A 43 -22.58 16.21 22.31
C SER A 43 -23.44 16.14 23.56
N LYS A 44 -23.89 17.30 24.06
CA LYS A 44 -24.73 17.45 25.26
C LYS A 44 -24.13 16.78 26.51
N VAL A 45 -22.82 16.77 26.66
CA VAL A 45 -22.11 16.40 27.87
C VAL A 45 -21.59 17.68 28.51
N VAL A 46 -22.00 17.95 29.74
CA VAL A 46 -21.71 19.21 30.43
C VAL A 46 -21.15 18.95 31.83
N VAL A 47 -20.57 19.95 32.44
CA VAL A 47 -20.18 19.86 33.85
C VAL A 47 -21.44 19.78 34.72
N GLY A 48 -21.57 18.74 35.49
CA GLY A 48 -22.59 18.58 36.52
C GLY A 48 -21.96 18.63 37.92
N VAL A 49 -22.66 19.29 38.84
CA VAL A 49 -22.28 19.31 40.27
C VAL A 49 -23.29 18.45 41.06
N VAL A 50 -22.80 17.44 41.74
CA VAL A 50 -23.64 16.57 42.55
C VAL A 50 -24.10 17.30 43.81
N THR A 51 -25.39 17.66 43.87
CA THR A 51 -25.96 18.37 45.01
C THR A 51 -26.51 17.40 46.10
N GLU A 52 -26.90 16.19 45.69
CA GLU A 52 -27.40 15.13 46.57
C GLU A 52 -26.95 13.77 46.02
N ALA A 53 -26.54 12.83 46.89
CA ALA A 53 -26.18 11.45 46.53
C ALA A 53 -26.74 10.51 47.62
N VAL A 54 -27.79 9.76 47.28
CA VAL A 54 -28.46 8.84 48.24
C VAL A 54 -28.30 7.41 47.72
N PRO A 55 -27.74 6.49 48.56
CA PRO A 55 -27.68 5.08 48.21
C PRO A 55 -29.08 4.49 47.99
N GLN A 56 -29.28 3.75 46.89
CA GLN A 56 -30.50 3.04 46.60
C GLN A 56 -30.52 1.71 47.34
N GLU A 57 -31.50 1.53 48.25
CA GLU A 57 -31.60 0.33 49.12
C GLU A 57 -31.68 -0.95 48.27
N GLY A 58 -30.90 -1.96 48.68
CA GLY A 58 -30.83 -3.27 47.99
C GLY A 58 -30.05 -3.26 46.63
N THR A 59 -29.35 -2.19 46.31
CA THR A 59 -28.52 -2.08 45.09
C THR A 59 -27.16 -1.44 45.40
N HIS A 60 -26.26 -1.44 44.43
CA HIS A 60 -25.00 -0.69 44.50
C HIS A 60 -25.13 0.73 43.85
N LEU A 61 -26.36 1.14 43.52
CA LEU A 61 -26.60 2.40 42.85
C LEU A 61 -26.74 3.56 43.83
N HIS A 62 -26.35 4.75 43.41
CA HIS A 62 -26.65 6.00 44.07
C HIS A 62 -27.63 6.81 43.21
N ILE A 63 -28.65 7.37 43.85
CA ILE A 63 -29.57 8.34 43.19
C ILE A 63 -28.98 9.73 43.46
N CYS A 64 -28.54 10.38 42.42
CA CYS A 64 -27.92 11.70 42.52
C CYS A 64 -28.88 12.79 42.03
N LYS A 65 -28.85 13.94 42.65
CA LYS A 65 -29.31 15.18 42.07
C LYS A 65 -28.13 16.01 41.59
N VAL A 66 -28.20 16.50 40.38
CA VAL A 66 -27.05 17.13 39.70
C VAL A 66 -27.50 18.51 39.19
N ASP A 67 -26.73 19.50 39.53
CA ASP A 67 -26.85 20.84 38.98
C ASP A 67 -26.00 20.95 37.73
N CYS A 68 -26.67 21.13 36.56
CA CYS A 68 -26.02 21.31 35.26
C CYS A 68 -26.24 22.76 34.73
N GLY A 69 -26.36 23.75 35.63
CA GLY A 69 -26.49 25.17 35.29
C GLY A 69 -27.67 25.46 34.40
N SER A 70 -27.45 26.08 33.27
CA SER A 70 -28.51 26.45 32.31
C SER A 70 -29.29 25.28 31.72
N TYR A 71 -28.77 24.03 31.82
CA TYR A 71 -29.46 22.84 31.35
C TYR A 71 -30.45 22.23 32.36
N GLY A 72 -30.37 22.66 33.61
CA GLY A 72 -31.30 22.28 34.67
C GLY A 72 -30.64 22.11 36.01
N HIS A 73 -31.41 22.37 37.07
CA HIS A 73 -31.00 22.11 38.45
C HIS A 73 -31.72 20.85 38.94
N ASP A 74 -31.11 20.14 39.87
CA ASP A 74 -31.70 18.92 40.50
C ASP A 74 -32.04 17.81 39.48
N ILE A 75 -31.28 17.69 38.38
CA ILE A 75 -31.46 16.60 37.41
C ILE A 75 -31.17 15.27 38.10
N GLN A 76 -32.15 14.38 38.14
CA GLN A 76 -31.99 13.07 38.74
C GLN A 76 -31.22 12.15 37.80
N ILE A 77 -30.04 11.65 38.26
CA ILE A 77 -29.19 10.69 37.57
C ILE A 77 -28.80 9.58 38.52
N SER A 78 -28.98 8.35 38.11
CA SER A 78 -28.54 7.16 38.90
C SER A 78 -27.17 6.70 38.41
N THR A 79 -26.24 6.48 39.34
CA THR A 79 -24.90 5.98 39.01
C THR A 79 -24.50 4.77 39.88
N GLY A 80 -23.70 3.88 39.31
CA GLY A 80 -23.09 2.75 40.05
C GLY A 80 -21.64 3.02 40.48
N ALA A 81 -21.14 4.21 40.22
CA ALA A 81 -19.77 4.57 40.53
C ALA A 81 -19.52 4.67 42.05
N PRO A 82 -18.47 4.05 42.59
CA PRO A 82 -18.23 4.01 44.03
C PRO A 82 -17.67 5.31 44.58
N ASN A 83 -17.16 6.20 43.74
CA ASN A 83 -16.47 7.45 44.14
C ASN A 83 -17.37 8.67 44.14
N VAL A 84 -18.69 8.51 43.94
CA VAL A 84 -19.61 9.67 43.90
C VAL A 84 -19.78 10.28 45.32
N TYR A 85 -19.73 11.61 45.40
CA TYR A 85 -19.94 12.35 46.66
C TYR A 85 -20.62 13.72 46.39
N VAL A 86 -21.27 14.25 47.40
CA VAL A 86 -21.93 15.57 47.35
C VAL A 86 -20.86 16.66 47.21
N GLY A 87 -21.06 17.54 46.23
CA GLY A 87 -20.10 18.57 45.83
C GLY A 87 -19.06 18.12 44.79
N MET A 88 -19.19 16.89 44.25
CA MET A 88 -18.37 16.42 43.13
C MET A 88 -18.75 17.17 41.87
N HIS A 89 -17.76 17.70 41.15
CA HIS A 89 -17.88 18.17 39.79
C HIS A 89 -17.54 17.04 38.84
N THR A 90 -18.41 16.67 37.93
CA THR A 90 -18.23 15.49 37.08
C THR A 90 -18.93 15.68 35.72
N PRO A 91 -18.48 15.03 34.64
CA PRO A 91 -19.18 15.09 33.38
C PRO A 91 -20.58 14.46 33.46
N ALA A 92 -21.59 15.20 33.06
CA ALA A 92 -23.00 14.76 33.00
C ALA A 92 -23.47 14.72 31.54
N ALA A 93 -23.66 13.51 31.01
CA ALA A 93 -24.29 13.28 29.71
C ALA A 93 -25.79 13.34 29.85
N LEU A 94 -26.42 14.36 29.31
CA LEU A 94 -27.85 14.63 29.40
C LEU A 94 -28.65 13.76 28.43
N ASP A 95 -29.99 13.77 28.55
CA ASP A 95 -30.86 13.07 27.60
C ASP A 95 -30.65 13.54 26.15
N GLY A 96 -30.39 12.57 25.25
CA GLY A 96 -30.01 12.82 23.87
C GLY A 96 -28.56 13.13 23.65
N ALA A 97 -27.67 13.00 24.66
CA ALA A 97 -26.22 13.12 24.52
C ALA A 97 -25.64 11.95 23.69
N THR A 98 -24.54 12.24 23.02
CA THR A 98 -23.69 11.22 22.36
C THR A 98 -22.33 11.19 23.00
N LEU A 99 -21.77 9.98 23.11
CA LEU A 99 -20.42 9.69 23.61
C LEU A 99 -19.62 9.00 22.52
N PRO A 100 -18.28 8.92 22.67
CA PRO A 100 -17.42 8.20 21.74
C PRO A 100 -17.91 6.78 21.42
N GLY A 101 -17.71 6.36 20.15
CA GLY A 101 -18.24 5.08 19.65
C GLY A 101 -19.75 5.13 19.32
N GLY A 102 -20.35 6.33 19.22
CA GLY A 102 -21.75 6.52 18.83
C GLY A 102 -22.76 6.15 19.92
N ILE A 103 -22.33 6.04 21.17
CA ILE A 103 -23.21 5.70 22.32
C ILE A 103 -24.18 6.85 22.55
N LYS A 104 -25.49 6.56 22.48
CA LYS A 104 -26.56 7.55 22.73
C LYS A 104 -27.15 7.39 24.10
N ILE A 105 -27.14 8.43 24.91
CA ILE A 105 -27.74 8.49 26.23
C ILE A 105 -29.20 8.87 26.10
N LYS A 106 -30.06 8.11 26.76
CA LYS A 106 -31.50 8.37 26.83
C LYS A 106 -31.98 8.26 28.27
N ALA A 107 -32.90 9.11 28.66
CA ALA A 107 -33.62 9.00 29.91
C ALA A 107 -34.27 7.60 30.00
N LYS A 108 -33.99 6.87 31.09
CA LYS A 108 -34.52 5.52 31.32
C LYS A 108 -34.63 5.23 32.80
N ALA A 109 -35.53 4.30 33.13
CA ALA A 109 -35.57 3.78 34.48
C ALA A 109 -34.50 2.72 34.74
N LEU A 110 -33.65 2.93 35.74
CA LEU A 110 -32.64 1.98 36.21
C LEU A 110 -33.16 1.35 37.54
N ARG A 111 -33.46 0.06 37.50
CA ARG A 111 -34.03 -0.67 38.63
C ARG A 111 -35.23 0.07 39.30
N GLY A 112 -36.12 0.61 38.49
CA GLY A 112 -37.35 1.28 38.94
C GLY A 112 -37.19 2.76 39.29
N VAL A 113 -36.01 3.36 39.17
CA VAL A 113 -35.71 4.78 39.41
C VAL A 113 -35.38 5.46 38.11
N GLU A 114 -36.02 6.58 37.79
CA GLU A 114 -35.74 7.37 36.61
C GLU A 114 -34.33 7.97 36.67
N SER A 115 -33.58 7.82 35.58
CA SER A 115 -32.31 8.49 35.36
C SER A 115 -32.38 9.31 34.07
N ASN A 116 -32.23 10.61 34.19
CA ASN A 116 -32.36 11.56 33.07
C ASN A 116 -31.03 11.91 32.41
N GLY A 117 -30.08 10.98 32.50
CA GLY A 117 -28.73 11.12 31.97
C GLY A 117 -27.79 10.07 32.54
N MET A 118 -26.50 10.31 32.32
CA MET A 118 -25.42 9.46 32.83
C MET A 118 -24.26 10.34 33.30
N LEU A 119 -23.73 10.07 34.51
CA LEU A 119 -22.44 10.64 34.94
C LEU A 119 -21.33 9.80 34.33
N CYS A 120 -20.28 10.44 33.82
CA CYS A 120 -19.27 9.76 33.00
C CYS A 120 -17.92 9.64 33.71
N SER A 121 -17.24 8.57 33.43
CA SER A 121 -15.81 8.37 33.69
C SER A 121 -14.94 9.07 32.64
N GLY A 122 -13.62 9.10 32.83
CA GLY A 122 -12.70 9.57 31.79
C GLY A 122 -12.65 8.65 30.58
N GLU A 123 -12.73 7.33 30.80
CA GLU A 123 -12.74 6.31 29.73
C GLU A 123 -13.94 6.48 28.79
N GLU A 124 -15.13 6.77 29.33
CA GLU A 124 -16.34 7.02 28.52
C GLU A 124 -16.24 8.26 27.65
N LEU A 125 -15.36 9.21 28.00
CA LEU A 125 -15.04 10.38 27.18
C LEU A 125 -13.84 10.16 26.24
N GLY A 126 -13.21 8.96 26.27
CA GLY A 126 -12.01 8.68 25.49
C GLY A 126 -10.73 9.32 26.03
N LEU A 127 -10.71 9.65 27.31
CA LEU A 127 -9.56 10.27 27.98
C LEU A 127 -8.66 9.24 28.63
N ASN A 128 -7.38 9.59 28.75
CA ASN A 128 -6.40 8.91 29.59
C ASN A 128 -5.74 9.94 30.53
N ASP A 129 -4.90 9.49 31.46
CA ASP A 129 -4.20 10.35 32.43
C ASP A 129 -3.23 11.37 31.80
N ASP A 130 -2.74 11.11 30.59
CA ASP A 130 -1.89 12.05 29.86
C ASP A 130 -2.69 13.17 29.21
N LEU A 131 -3.93 12.90 28.77
CA LEU A 131 -4.84 13.93 28.25
C LEU A 131 -5.46 14.74 29.37
N PHE A 132 -5.92 14.08 30.44
CA PHE A 132 -6.55 14.74 31.58
C PHE A 132 -6.28 13.97 32.88
N PRO A 133 -5.78 14.62 33.95
CA PRO A 133 -5.44 13.94 35.21
C PRO A 133 -6.63 13.27 35.87
N GLY A 134 -6.45 12.03 36.33
CA GLY A 134 -7.50 11.22 36.96
C GLY A 134 -8.48 10.55 36.01
N ALA A 135 -8.24 10.64 34.69
CA ALA A 135 -9.13 10.06 33.69
C ALA A 135 -9.16 8.52 33.72
N GLU A 136 -8.07 7.88 34.13
CA GLU A 136 -7.94 6.41 34.28
C GLU A 136 -8.35 5.91 35.67
N GLU A 137 -8.72 6.81 36.60
CA GLU A 137 -9.23 6.39 37.92
C GLU A 137 -10.59 5.67 37.77
N TYR A 138 -10.75 4.60 38.51
CA TYR A 138 -11.99 3.83 38.47
C TYR A 138 -13.16 4.60 39.08
N GLY A 139 -14.18 4.88 38.26
CA GLY A 139 -15.40 5.58 38.69
C GLY A 139 -15.66 6.83 37.82
N LEU A 140 -16.33 7.81 38.42
CA LEU A 140 -16.61 9.08 37.74
C LEU A 140 -15.36 9.96 37.66
N LEU A 141 -15.21 10.70 36.58
CA LEU A 141 -14.17 11.69 36.46
C LEU A 141 -14.42 12.85 37.44
N ASP A 142 -13.53 13.08 38.40
CA ASP A 142 -13.62 14.22 39.34
C ASP A 142 -12.94 15.45 38.71
N LEU A 143 -13.76 16.44 38.38
CA LEU A 143 -13.29 17.68 37.77
C LEU A 143 -12.85 18.70 38.83
N PRO A 144 -11.98 19.67 38.47
CA PRO A 144 -11.61 20.76 39.34
C PRO A 144 -12.83 21.52 39.88
N LYS A 145 -12.81 21.92 41.14
CA LYS A 145 -13.96 22.53 41.82
C LYS A 145 -14.32 23.97 41.34
N ASP A 146 -13.46 24.56 40.57
CA ASP A 146 -13.64 25.88 39.95
C ASP A 146 -14.34 25.77 38.57
N THR A 147 -14.64 24.58 38.07
CA THR A 147 -15.39 24.38 36.82
C THR A 147 -16.83 24.85 36.97
N VAL A 148 -17.32 25.51 35.90
CA VAL A 148 -18.67 26.11 35.90
C VAL A 148 -19.74 25.07 35.56
N PRO A 149 -20.79 24.87 36.41
CA PRO A 149 -21.88 23.95 36.07
C PRO A 149 -22.56 24.35 34.74
N GLY A 150 -22.76 23.33 33.87
CA GLY A 150 -23.31 23.52 32.54
C GLY A 150 -22.29 23.90 31.46
N ALA A 151 -21.03 24.09 31.80
CA ALA A 151 -19.98 24.27 30.77
C ALA A 151 -19.84 23.02 29.90
N ASP A 152 -19.55 23.22 28.63
CA ASP A 152 -19.29 22.10 27.70
C ASP A 152 -18.07 21.32 28.17
N ILE A 153 -18.22 20.03 28.37
CA ILE A 153 -17.15 19.19 28.88
C ILE A 153 -15.90 19.21 27.97
N ARG A 154 -16.09 19.33 26.65
CA ARG A 154 -14.98 19.35 25.69
C ARG A 154 -14.03 20.51 25.92
N GLU A 155 -14.54 21.66 26.35
CA GLU A 155 -13.70 22.82 26.72
C GLU A 155 -12.94 22.59 28.02
N VAL A 156 -13.61 21.98 29.01
CA VAL A 156 -13.06 21.76 30.35
C VAL A 156 -11.94 20.73 30.34
N VAL A 157 -12.11 19.63 29.62
CA VAL A 157 -11.09 18.56 29.51
C VAL A 157 -10.20 18.69 28.27
N GLY A 158 -10.41 19.76 27.49
CA GLY A 158 -9.61 20.08 26.31
C GLY A 158 -9.81 19.15 25.12
N LEU A 159 -11.00 18.58 24.95
CA LEU A 159 -11.36 17.81 23.75
C LEU A 159 -11.84 18.66 22.57
N ASN A 160 -11.87 19.98 22.69
CA ASN A 160 -12.07 20.92 21.59
C ASN A 160 -10.77 21.16 20.79
N GLU A 161 -9.98 20.10 20.61
CA GLU A 161 -8.71 20.10 19.90
C GLU A 161 -8.88 19.51 18.49
N THR A 162 -8.14 20.10 17.53
CA THR A 162 -8.02 19.56 16.17
C THR A 162 -6.59 19.13 15.94
N ILE A 163 -6.40 17.92 15.44
CA ILE A 163 -5.09 17.37 15.08
C ILE A 163 -5.06 17.19 13.56
N PHE A 164 -4.04 17.70 12.90
CA PHE A 164 -3.75 17.44 11.51
C PHE A 164 -2.76 16.26 11.42
N ASP A 165 -3.12 15.19 10.73
CA ASP A 165 -2.16 14.16 10.34
C ASP A 165 -1.59 14.52 8.97
N ILE A 166 -0.33 14.99 8.95
CA ILE A 166 0.31 15.55 7.76
C ILE A 166 1.32 14.54 7.21
N SER A 167 1.17 14.22 5.92
CA SER A 167 2.14 13.43 5.17
C SER A 167 3.36 14.28 4.83
N ILE A 168 4.51 13.92 5.38
CA ILE A 168 5.76 14.66 5.15
C ILE A 168 6.57 13.94 4.07
N THR A 169 6.86 14.62 2.98
CA THR A 169 7.66 14.12 1.88
C THR A 169 9.13 13.93 2.28
N ALA A 170 9.86 13.09 1.55
CA ALA A 170 11.23 12.72 1.90
C ALA A 170 12.23 13.88 1.77
N ASN A 171 11.93 14.91 0.97
CA ASN A 171 12.76 16.12 0.83
C ASN A 171 12.54 17.12 1.96
N ARG A 172 11.38 17.11 2.63
CA ARG A 172 11.02 18.08 3.67
C ARG A 172 11.27 17.54 5.08
N ALA A 173 12.49 17.08 5.34
CA ALA A 173 12.91 16.59 6.66
C ALA A 173 12.71 17.62 7.78
N ASP A 174 12.87 18.90 7.47
CA ASP A 174 12.64 20.03 8.39
C ASP A 174 11.20 20.09 8.92
N CYS A 175 10.23 19.62 8.14
CA CYS A 175 8.82 19.59 8.49
C CYS A 175 8.40 18.35 9.30
N GLN A 176 9.31 17.44 9.63
CA GLN A 176 9.06 16.38 10.63
C GLN A 176 9.08 16.92 12.07
N SER A 177 8.55 18.12 12.27
CA SER A 177 8.49 18.78 13.59
C SER A 177 7.36 19.80 13.62
N ILE A 178 6.85 20.04 14.81
CA ILE A 178 5.85 21.11 15.03
C ILE A 178 6.41 22.47 14.60
N LEU A 179 7.66 22.76 14.94
CA LEU A 179 8.32 24.01 14.56
C LEU A 179 8.52 24.12 13.04
N GLY A 180 8.83 23.01 12.36
CA GLY A 180 8.94 22.99 10.90
C GLY A 180 7.62 23.31 10.22
N ILE A 181 6.53 22.66 10.64
CA ILE A 181 5.18 22.98 10.15
C ILE A 181 4.77 24.40 10.54
N ALA A 182 5.13 24.88 11.74
CA ALA A 182 4.83 26.25 12.16
C ALA A 182 5.53 27.29 11.26
N ARG A 183 6.75 27.03 10.76
CA ARG A 183 7.42 27.88 9.76
C ARG A 183 6.62 28.00 8.47
N GLU A 184 6.12 26.89 7.98
CA GLU A 184 5.28 26.85 6.77
C GLU A 184 3.94 27.57 7.00
N VAL A 185 3.30 27.32 8.13
CA VAL A 185 2.06 28.02 8.52
C VAL A 185 2.31 29.52 8.64
N ALA A 186 3.42 29.95 9.23
CA ALA A 186 3.80 31.37 9.32
C ALA A 186 4.00 31.99 7.92
N ALA A 187 4.67 31.26 7.01
CA ALA A 187 4.91 31.73 5.64
C ALA A 187 3.60 31.86 4.85
N VAL A 188 2.73 30.83 4.83
CA VAL A 188 1.49 30.85 4.06
C VAL A 188 0.45 31.83 4.60
N LEU A 189 0.47 32.09 5.92
CA LEU A 189 -0.40 33.08 6.53
C LEU A 189 0.20 34.51 6.52
N GLY A 190 1.47 34.67 6.16
CA GLY A 190 2.17 35.94 6.23
C GLY A 190 2.30 36.48 7.67
N LYS A 191 2.45 35.58 8.64
CA LYS A 191 2.54 35.90 10.08
C LYS A 191 3.97 35.70 10.60
N PRO A 192 4.37 36.41 11.66
CA PRO A 192 5.65 36.18 12.28
C PRO A 192 5.68 34.84 13.04
N LEU A 193 6.83 34.17 12.98
CA LEU A 193 7.09 32.95 13.77
C LEU A 193 7.66 33.35 15.14
N LYS A 194 7.17 32.71 16.19
CA LYS A 194 7.74 32.79 17.56
C LYS A 194 8.61 31.54 17.78
N MET A 195 9.88 31.74 18.10
CA MET A 195 10.78 30.62 18.41
C MET A 195 10.55 30.09 19.82
N PRO A 196 10.70 28.77 20.06
CA PRO A 196 10.71 28.25 21.42
C PRO A 196 11.90 28.80 22.21
N ALA A 197 11.75 28.93 23.54
CA ALA A 197 12.82 29.32 24.42
C ALA A 197 13.93 28.25 24.48
N THR A 198 15.18 28.67 24.40
CA THR A 198 16.38 27.82 24.36
C THR A 198 17.51 28.31 25.24
N ASP A 199 17.26 29.36 25.96
CA ASP A 199 18.23 29.95 26.91
C ASP A 199 18.36 29.06 28.15
N TYR A 200 19.57 28.79 28.55
CA TYR A 200 19.90 28.05 29.79
C TYR A 200 21.20 28.58 30.40
N THR A 201 21.39 28.27 31.66
CA THR A 201 22.60 28.62 32.38
C THR A 201 23.34 27.36 32.84
N CYS A 202 24.66 27.36 32.75
CA CYS A 202 25.49 26.28 33.24
C CYS A 202 26.09 26.62 34.62
N THR A 203 26.19 25.61 35.49
CA THR A 203 27.06 25.72 36.67
C THR A 203 28.51 25.55 36.25
N GLU A 204 29.44 25.99 37.10
CA GLU A 204 30.89 25.85 36.85
C GLU A 204 31.38 24.36 36.94
N THR A 205 30.51 23.45 37.27
CA THR A 205 30.83 22.02 37.45
C THR A 205 31.24 21.38 36.15
N THR A 206 32.38 20.70 36.14
CA THR A 206 32.83 19.84 35.04
C THR A 206 33.18 18.46 35.59
N ASP A 207 33.03 17.44 34.74
CA ASP A 207 33.55 16.09 34.99
C ASP A 207 34.73 15.82 34.03
N PRO A 208 35.96 15.80 34.51
CA PRO A 208 37.16 15.64 33.67
C PRO A 208 37.30 14.21 33.12
N ARG A 209 36.49 13.24 33.59
CA ARG A 209 36.50 11.86 33.11
C ARG A 209 35.74 11.71 31.80
N LEU A 210 34.78 12.63 31.55
CA LEU A 210 33.96 12.62 30.37
C LEU A 210 34.76 12.87 29.11
N SER A 211 34.55 12.05 28.10
CA SER A 211 35.08 12.30 26.77
C SER A 211 34.16 11.69 25.69
N ILE A 212 34.08 12.37 24.58
CA ILE A 212 33.32 11.94 23.41
C ILE A 212 34.27 11.86 22.22
N THR A 213 34.27 10.70 21.54
CA THR A 213 35.07 10.45 20.35
C THR A 213 34.21 9.90 19.24
N VAL A 214 34.34 10.45 18.04
CA VAL A 214 33.66 9.93 16.83
C VAL A 214 34.76 9.30 15.95
N GLU A 215 34.77 7.96 15.91
CA GLU A 215 35.71 7.17 15.08
C GLU A 215 35.18 6.97 13.64
N ALA A 216 33.89 7.17 13.39
CA ALA A 216 33.24 7.05 12.10
C ALA A 216 32.60 8.39 11.66
N PRO A 217 33.41 9.43 11.35
CA PRO A 217 32.90 10.75 11.01
C PRO A 217 32.09 10.80 9.70
N ASP A 218 32.27 9.83 8.83
CA ASP A 218 31.48 9.64 7.61
C ASP A 218 30.02 9.18 7.91
N LEU A 219 29.81 8.51 9.03
CA LEU A 219 28.50 8.04 9.48
C LEU A 219 27.88 8.90 10.59
N CYS A 220 28.71 9.63 11.33
CA CYS A 220 28.30 10.59 12.36
C CYS A 220 29.03 11.91 12.13
N PRO A 221 28.53 12.80 11.26
CA PRO A 221 29.18 14.10 10.99
C PRO A 221 29.24 15.02 12.18
N ARG A 222 28.30 14.92 13.13
CA ARG A 222 28.24 15.72 14.33
C ARG A 222 27.63 14.95 15.49
N TYR A 223 28.25 15.09 16.65
CA TYR A 223 27.75 14.56 17.92
C TYR A 223 27.91 15.59 19.03
N ILE A 224 26.81 16.00 19.66
CA ILE A 224 26.77 16.88 20.79
C ILE A 224 26.40 16.08 22.04
N GLY A 225 27.22 16.14 23.07
CA GLY A 225 26.92 15.58 24.37
C GLY A 225 26.92 16.65 25.45
N HIS A 226 25.98 16.60 26.39
CA HIS A 226 25.92 17.55 27.51
C HIS A 226 25.62 16.83 28.82
N TYR A 227 26.45 17.05 29.84
CA TYR A 227 26.30 16.43 31.13
C TYR A 227 25.37 17.21 32.04
N VAL A 228 24.41 16.49 32.62
CA VAL A 228 23.43 17.03 33.60
C VAL A 228 23.52 16.22 34.86
N ARG A 229 23.52 16.85 36.02
CA ARG A 229 23.58 16.20 37.34
C ARG A 229 22.39 16.58 38.21
N ASN A 230 22.31 15.96 39.39
CA ASN A 230 21.23 16.19 40.36
C ASN A 230 19.85 15.98 39.71
N ILE A 231 19.75 15.00 38.82
CA ILE A 231 18.50 14.62 38.18
C ILE A 231 17.53 14.08 39.21
N THR A 232 16.30 14.56 39.12
CA THR A 232 15.17 14.06 39.92
C THR A 232 14.16 13.46 38.97
N PRO A 233 14.23 12.13 38.68
CA PRO A 233 13.27 11.49 37.83
C PRO A 233 11.86 11.53 38.42
N GLY A 234 10.87 11.74 37.57
CA GLY A 234 9.46 11.83 37.95
C GLY A 234 8.54 11.93 36.76
N LYS A 235 7.25 12.15 37.00
CA LYS A 235 6.31 12.42 35.92
C LYS A 235 6.58 13.83 35.34
N ALA A 236 6.53 13.95 34.01
CA ALA A 236 6.52 15.25 33.36
C ALA A 236 5.24 16.03 33.70
N PRO A 237 5.28 17.39 33.60
CA PRO A 237 4.09 18.19 33.84
C PRO A 237 2.96 17.86 32.84
N GLN A 238 1.73 18.12 33.26
CA GLN A 238 0.53 17.74 32.50
C GLN A 238 0.52 18.31 31.09
N TRP A 239 0.97 19.55 30.89
CA TRP A 239 1.01 20.19 29.59
C TRP A 239 1.92 19.43 28.60
N MET A 240 3.08 18.93 29.04
CA MET A 240 4.01 18.16 28.21
C MET A 240 3.45 16.78 27.87
N ARG A 241 2.92 16.06 28.89
CA ARG A 241 2.30 14.74 28.67
C ARG A 241 1.12 14.81 27.72
N ARG A 242 0.30 15.88 27.86
CA ARG A 242 -0.82 16.12 26.95
C ARG A 242 -0.35 16.34 25.50
N ASP A 243 0.66 17.19 25.29
CA ASP A 243 1.18 17.45 23.95
C ASP A 243 1.72 16.16 23.30
N LEU A 244 2.44 15.34 24.07
CA LEU A 244 2.91 14.03 23.64
C LEU A 244 1.73 13.10 23.28
N ALA A 245 0.71 13.02 24.13
CA ALA A 245 -0.47 12.20 23.91
C ALA A 245 -1.25 12.62 22.67
N LEU A 246 -1.41 13.90 22.40
CA LEU A 246 -2.04 14.42 21.17
C LEU A 246 -1.28 14.01 19.91
N CYS A 247 0.03 13.81 20.01
CA CYS A 247 0.87 13.28 18.93
C CYS A 247 0.96 11.74 18.91
N GLY A 248 0.31 11.05 19.87
CA GLY A 248 0.27 9.59 19.95
C GLY A 248 1.40 8.96 20.77
N LEU A 249 2.15 9.74 21.54
CA LEU A 249 3.18 9.26 22.45
C LEU A 249 2.65 9.24 23.89
N ARG A 250 3.07 8.24 24.66
CA ARG A 250 2.72 8.12 26.08
C ARG A 250 3.81 8.74 26.95
N GLY A 251 3.42 9.46 27.99
CA GLY A 251 4.34 9.94 29.02
C GLY A 251 5.01 8.80 29.79
N ILE A 252 6.31 8.86 29.97
CA ILE A 252 7.15 7.84 30.65
C ILE A 252 7.78 8.45 31.90
N SER A 253 8.67 9.40 31.71
CA SER A 253 9.32 10.15 32.78
C SER A 253 9.74 11.53 32.26
N ASN A 254 9.93 12.49 33.18
CA ASN A 254 10.30 13.86 32.78
C ASN A 254 11.51 13.93 31.84
N VAL A 255 12.55 13.12 32.06
CA VAL A 255 13.75 13.09 31.20
C VAL A 255 13.44 12.51 29.83
N VAL A 256 12.77 11.35 29.77
CA VAL A 256 12.40 10.70 28.52
C VAL A 256 11.38 11.54 27.76
N ASP A 257 10.43 12.13 28.46
CA ASP A 257 9.39 12.97 27.88
C ASP A 257 10.00 14.27 27.30
N ILE A 258 11.06 14.84 27.92
CA ILE A 258 11.84 15.94 27.32
C ILE A 258 12.46 15.52 25.99
N THR A 259 13.08 14.33 25.90
CA THR A 259 13.70 13.88 24.63
C THR A 259 12.65 13.66 23.54
N ASN A 260 11.50 13.06 23.88
CA ASN A 260 10.39 12.88 22.96
C ASN A 260 9.74 14.21 22.56
N TYR A 261 9.59 15.13 23.50
CA TYR A 261 9.05 16.47 23.25
C TYR A 261 9.93 17.25 22.28
N VAL A 262 11.24 17.25 22.49
CA VAL A 262 12.20 17.92 21.59
C VAL A 262 12.18 17.27 20.20
N MET A 263 12.06 15.94 20.09
CA MET A 263 11.92 15.27 18.83
C MET A 263 10.68 15.74 18.07
N LEU A 264 9.53 15.83 18.72
CA LEU A 264 8.30 16.31 18.09
C LEU A 264 8.34 17.82 17.81
N GLU A 265 8.83 18.63 18.76
CA GLU A 265 8.85 20.10 18.67
C GLU A 265 9.85 20.60 17.64
N ILE A 266 11.10 20.09 17.68
CA ILE A 266 12.26 20.58 16.92
C ILE A 266 12.59 19.67 15.72
N GLY A 267 12.25 18.37 15.80
CA GLY A 267 12.63 17.36 14.81
C GLY A 267 13.98 16.68 15.09
N GLN A 268 14.52 16.85 16.31
CA GLN A 268 15.77 16.24 16.73
C GLN A 268 15.52 15.08 17.67
N PRO A 269 15.69 13.82 17.23
CA PRO A 269 15.71 12.71 18.16
C PRO A 269 16.91 12.83 19.10
N MET A 270 16.66 12.66 20.39
CA MET A 270 17.66 12.74 21.43
C MET A 270 17.69 11.46 22.25
N HIS A 271 18.82 11.19 22.88
CA HIS A 271 18.94 10.13 23.85
C HIS A 271 19.55 10.64 25.15
N ALA A 272 19.26 9.98 26.23
CA ALA A 272 19.84 10.26 27.55
C ALA A 272 20.43 8.96 28.11
N PHE A 273 21.72 8.97 28.39
CA PHE A 273 22.43 7.86 29.02
C PHE A 273 22.55 8.06 30.50
N ASP A 274 22.24 7.06 31.32
CA ASP A 274 22.57 7.06 32.75
C ASP A 274 24.07 6.97 32.93
N MET A 275 24.68 7.99 33.51
CA MET A 275 26.11 8.07 33.71
C MET A 275 26.66 6.99 34.65
N ALA A 276 25.82 6.46 35.55
CA ALA A 276 26.23 5.41 36.47
C ALA A 276 26.46 4.05 35.79
N THR A 277 25.89 3.87 34.60
CA THR A 277 25.97 2.64 33.79
C THR A 277 27.08 2.66 32.74
N LEU A 278 27.60 3.87 32.43
CA LEU A 278 28.64 4.06 31.44
C LEU A 278 30.02 3.73 32.02
N GLU A 279 30.64 2.68 31.51
CA GLU A 279 32.00 2.33 31.88
C GLU A 279 32.98 3.39 31.37
N SER A 280 33.91 3.79 32.24
CA SER A 280 34.93 4.81 31.95
C SER A 280 34.40 6.20 31.65
N CYS A 281 33.11 6.51 31.84
CA CYS A 281 32.52 7.82 31.52
C CYS A 281 32.86 8.32 30.10
N ARG A 282 32.86 7.42 29.10
CA ARG A 282 33.24 7.76 27.71
C ARG A 282 32.09 7.42 26.77
N ILE A 283 32.04 8.17 25.69
CA ILE A 283 31.22 7.84 24.53
C ILE A 283 32.14 7.71 23.31
N ILE A 284 32.03 6.59 22.61
CA ILE A 284 32.75 6.30 21.37
C ILE A 284 31.72 5.93 20.30
N VAL A 285 31.59 6.78 19.29
CA VAL A 285 30.71 6.53 18.13
C VAL A 285 31.54 5.85 17.07
N ARG A 286 31.29 4.56 16.83
CA ARG A 286 32.08 3.73 15.93
C ARG A 286 31.22 2.73 15.15
N ARG A 287 31.79 2.09 14.15
CA ARG A 287 31.20 0.91 13.54
C ARG A 287 31.22 -0.26 14.54
N ALA A 288 30.18 -1.07 14.52
CA ALA A 288 30.13 -2.30 15.31
C ALA A 288 31.23 -3.26 14.87
N LYS A 289 31.70 -4.11 15.78
CA LYS A 289 32.55 -5.26 15.45
C LYS A 289 31.68 -6.40 14.92
N ASP A 290 32.25 -7.24 14.06
CA ASP A 290 31.51 -8.39 13.54
C ASP A 290 31.12 -9.36 14.66
N GLY A 291 29.84 -9.70 14.75
CA GLY A 291 29.29 -10.55 15.80
C GLY A 291 29.09 -9.86 17.16
N GLU A 292 29.32 -8.56 17.27
CA GLU A 292 29.02 -7.78 18.48
C GLU A 292 27.52 -7.78 18.76
N THR A 293 27.10 -7.82 20.02
CA THR A 293 25.70 -7.92 20.42
C THR A 293 25.23 -6.72 21.23
N ILE A 294 23.94 -6.39 21.10
CA ILE A 294 23.25 -5.38 21.92
C ILE A 294 21.83 -5.83 22.20
N THR A 295 21.36 -5.60 23.45
CA THR A 295 19.96 -5.68 23.83
C THR A 295 19.38 -4.27 23.83
N THR A 296 18.34 -4.00 23.05
CA THR A 296 17.70 -2.69 22.94
C THR A 296 16.63 -2.46 24.00
N LEU A 297 16.18 -1.20 24.18
CA LEU A 297 15.18 -0.82 25.19
C LEU A 297 13.86 -1.59 25.11
N ASP A 298 13.49 -2.12 23.94
CA ASP A 298 12.32 -2.99 23.76
C ASP A 298 12.60 -4.47 24.08
N GLY A 299 13.77 -4.78 24.66
CA GLY A 299 14.16 -6.12 25.13
C GLY A 299 14.56 -7.08 24.03
N LYS A 300 14.83 -6.61 22.82
CA LYS A 300 15.29 -7.45 21.70
C LYS A 300 16.81 -7.52 21.62
N ASP A 301 17.32 -8.71 21.33
CA ASP A 301 18.74 -8.97 21.13
C ASP A 301 19.10 -8.93 19.63
N PHE A 302 20.15 -8.21 19.32
CA PHE A 302 20.67 -8.10 17.95
C PHE A 302 22.14 -8.49 17.87
N THR A 303 22.49 -9.23 16.83
CA THR A 303 23.88 -9.47 16.42
C THR A 303 24.24 -8.50 15.30
N LEU A 304 25.30 -7.77 15.49
CA LEU A 304 25.70 -6.64 14.66
C LEU A 304 26.80 -7.00 13.67
N THR A 305 26.91 -6.19 12.65
CA THR A 305 27.96 -6.25 11.63
C THR A 305 28.67 -4.90 11.53
N PRO A 306 29.83 -4.79 10.91
CA PRO A 306 30.52 -3.51 10.68
C PRO A 306 29.75 -2.49 9.85
N GLN A 307 28.60 -2.83 9.29
CA GLN A 307 27.70 -1.90 8.61
C GLN A 307 26.84 -1.09 9.59
N ASN A 308 26.67 -1.58 10.82
CA ASN A 308 25.89 -0.91 11.85
C ASN A 308 26.77 0.12 12.59
N LEU A 309 26.23 1.32 12.78
CA LEU A 309 26.84 2.33 13.65
C LEU A 309 26.33 2.16 15.06
N VAL A 310 27.24 2.12 16.02
CA VAL A 310 26.93 2.00 17.45
C VAL A 310 27.53 3.12 18.25
N ILE A 311 26.86 3.46 19.34
CA ILE A 311 27.38 4.30 20.40
C ILE A 311 27.83 3.36 21.50
N CYS A 312 29.09 3.49 21.91
CA CYS A 312 29.71 2.63 22.91
C CYS A 312 30.13 3.46 24.12
N ASP A 313 30.23 2.83 25.30
CA ASP A 313 30.83 3.45 26.48
C ASP A 313 32.33 3.14 26.48
N GLY A 314 33.14 2.76 26.40
CA GLY A 314 34.57 2.39 26.35
C GLY A 314 34.75 0.90 26.06
N GLU A 315 33.78 0.09 26.39
CA GLU A 315 33.87 -1.36 26.30
C GLU A 315 32.80 -2.02 25.46
N LYS A 316 31.53 -1.57 25.59
CA LYS A 316 30.35 -2.23 25.01
C LYS A 316 29.44 -1.24 24.28
N PRO A 317 28.61 -1.68 23.32
CA PRO A 317 27.54 -0.88 22.76
C PRO A 317 26.48 -0.53 23.81
N VAL A 318 26.08 0.74 23.81
CA VAL A 318 25.01 1.29 24.67
C VAL A 318 23.84 1.85 23.84
N ALA A 319 24.02 2.01 22.53
CA ALA A 319 22.91 2.32 21.62
C ALA A 319 23.23 1.91 20.18
N LEU A 320 22.17 1.62 19.41
CA LEU A 320 22.19 1.62 17.95
C LEU A 320 21.99 3.06 17.47
N ALA A 321 23.02 3.66 16.89
CA ALA A 321 23.03 5.06 16.52
C ALA A 321 21.87 5.45 15.62
N GLY A 322 21.02 6.39 16.07
CA GLY A 322 19.85 6.89 15.36
C GLY A 322 18.69 5.90 15.23
N VAL A 323 18.75 4.74 15.88
CA VAL A 323 17.69 3.72 15.83
C VAL A 323 17.07 3.52 17.21
N MET A 324 17.83 3.02 18.19
CA MET A 324 17.30 2.76 19.54
C MET A 324 18.42 2.66 20.58
N GLY A 325 18.13 3.16 21.79
CA GLY A 325 19.01 3.01 22.95
C GLY A 325 19.15 1.56 23.40
N GLY A 326 20.24 1.26 24.08
CA GLY A 326 20.48 -0.02 24.73
C GLY A 326 19.83 -0.09 26.12
N LEU A 327 19.31 -1.24 26.49
CA LEU A 327 18.71 -1.49 27.80
C LEU A 327 19.74 -1.28 28.94
N ASN A 328 21.00 -1.49 28.65
CA ASN A 328 22.10 -1.38 29.61
C ASN A 328 22.51 0.06 30.01
N SER A 329 21.86 1.08 29.44
CA SER A 329 22.14 2.50 29.73
C SER A 329 20.86 3.32 29.93
N GLU A 330 19.74 2.64 30.20
CA GLU A 330 18.42 3.23 30.39
C GLU A 330 18.35 4.17 31.59
N ILE A 331 17.55 5.24 31.46
CA ILE A 331 17.20 6.13 32.55
C ILE A 331 16.20 5.42 33.47
N THR A 332 16.55 5.28 34.75
CA THR A 332 15.73 4.64 35.79
C THR A 332 15.28 5.65 36.84
N PRO A 333 14.35 5.30 37.74
CA PRO A 333 14.00 6.15 38.88
C PRO A 333 15.17 6.51 39.81
N GLU A 334 16.26 5.75 39.76
CA GLU A 334 17.48 5.92 40.56
C GLU A 334 18.53 6.80 39.88
N THR A 335 18.31 7.17 38.60
CA THR A 335 19.25 7.98 37.83
C THR A 335 19.40 9.38 38.45
N THR A 336 20.61 9.75 38.80
CA THR A 336 20.95 11.09 39.36
C THR A 336 21.83 11.90 38.45
N GLN A 337 22.41 11.31 37.42
CA GLN A 337 23.33 11.97 36.50
C GLN A 337 23.12 11.38 35.09
N LEU A 338 23.08 12.24 34.10
CA LEU A 338 22.89 11.77 32.72
C LEU A 338 23.80 12.54 31.74
N LEU A 339 24.04 11.91 30.61
CA LEU A 339 24.63 12.55 29.43
C LEU A 339 23.55 12.59 28.34
N PHE A 340 23.11 13.80 27.96
CA PHE A 340 22.27 13.96 26.75
C PHE A 340 23.08 13.79 25.48
N GLU A 341 22.47 13.17 24.50
CA GLU A 341 22.93 13.06 23.13
C GLU A 341 22.01 13.85 22.20
N SER A 342 22.62 14.65 21.33
CA SER A 342 21.99 15.22 20.14
C SER A 342 22.96 15.09 18.98
N ALA A 343 22.63 14.29 17.99
CA ALA A 343 23.58 13.93 16.94
C ALA A 343 22.97 14.02 15.54
N LYS A 344 23.86 14.11 14.55
CA LYS A 344 23.54 13.92 13.13
C LYS A 344 24.15 12.61 12.67
N PHE A 345 23.33 11.69 12.17
CA PHE A 345 23.80 10.43 11.60
C PHE A 345 23.50 10.37 10.09
N ALA A 346 24.30 9.59 9.36
CA ALA A 346 24.13 9.40 7.92
C ALA A 346 22.82 8.68 7.61
N ARG A 347 21.94 9.31 6.84
CA ARG A 347 20.59 8.83 6.44
C ARG A 347 20.58 7.39 5.96
N ASP A 348 21.47 7.08 5.00
CA ASP A 348 21.55 5.76 4.38
C ASP A 348 21.99 4.67 5.35
N ASN A 349 22.83 5.00 6.32
CA ASN A 349 23.29 4.05 7.31
C ASN A 349 22.17 3.72 8.30
N VAL A 350 21.48 4.73 8.85
CA VAL A 350 20.34 4.51 9.75
C VAL A 350 19.25 3.68 9.06
N ARG A 351 18.90 4.04 7.81
CA ARG A 351 17.91 3.31 7.02
C ARG A 351 18.30 1.84 6.80
N LYS A 352 19.57 1.58 6.44
CA LYS A 352 20.06 0.20 6.24
C LYS A 352 20.05 -0.58 7.56
N THR A 353 20.48 0.04 8.65
CA THR A 353 20.48 -0.57 9.99
C THR A 353 19.05 -0.90 10.44
N ALA A 354 18.14 0.07 10.41
CA ALA A 354 16.74 -0.13 10.81
C ALA A 354 16.06 -1.27 10.01
N ARG A 355 16.25 -1.29 8.69
CA ARG A 355 15.70 -2.34 7.82
C ARG A 355 16.31 -3.70 8.03
N SER A 356 17.64 -3.78 8.13
CA SER A 356 18.35 -5.07 8.27
C SER A 356 18.04 -5.76 9.60
N LEU A 357 17.80 -4.97 10.65
CA LEU A 357 17.43 -5.46 11.97
C LEU A 357 15.92 -5.56 12.19
N GLY A 358 15.10 -5.07 11.24
CA GLY A 358 13.64 -5.01 11.39
C GLY A 358 13.19 -4.08 12.50
N GLN A 359 13.99 -3.04 12.82
CA GLN A 359 13.80 -2.14 13.95
C GLN A 359 13.49 -0.71 13.47
N ASN A 360 12.23 -0.47 13.10
CA ASN A 360 11.75 0.84 12.70
C ASN A 360 11.24 1.61 13.92
N THR A 361 11.76 2.80 14.17
CA THR A 361 11.41 3.68 15.29
C THR A 361 11.14 5.09 14.80
N ASP A 362 10.51 5.94 15.65
CA ASP A 362 10.31 7.36 15.33
C ASP A 362 11.65 8.07 15.12
N ALA A 363 12.66 7.73 15.92
CA ALA A 363 14.00 8.27 15.75
C ALA A 363 14.60 7.89 14.38
N SER A 364 14.51 6.59 13.99
CA SER A 364 15.02 6.15 12.69
C SER A 364 14.29 6.82 11.53
N ALA A 365 12.98 7.04 11.65
CA ALA A 365 12.17 7.73 10.65
C ALA A 365 12.61 9.19 10.44
N HIS A 366 13.00 9.89 11.50
CA HIS A 366 13.59 11.23 11.41
C HIS A 366 14.95 11.22 10.74
N TYR A 367 15.85 10.34 11.18
CA TYR A 367 17.21 10.24 10.61
C TYR A 367 17.20 9.78 9.14
N GLU A 368 16.29 8.89 8.76
CA GLU A 368 16.16 8.43 7.37
C GLU A 368 15.79 9.55 6.39
N LYS A 369 15.04 10.56 6.83
CA LYS A 369 14.72 11.75 6.01
C LYS A 369 15.84 12.79 6.07
N GLY A 370 16.56 12.85 7.16
CA GLY A 370 17.69 13.74 7.37
C GLY A 370 17.48 14.70 8.55
N ILE A 371 18.57 15.03 9.21
CA ILE A 371 18.60 15.99 10.31
C ILE A 371 19.71 16.99 10.02
N SER A 372 19.40 18.27 10.10
CA SER A 372 20.37 19.32 9.89
C SER A 372 21.28 19.54 11.13
N GLU A 373 22.45 20.09 10.92
CA GLU A 373 23.33 20.47 12.03
C GLU A 373 22.74 21.59 12.91
N TYR A 374 21.91 22.43 12.31
CA TYR A 374 21.17 23.46 13.04
C TYR A 374 20.16 22.81 14.01
N THR A 375 19.44 21.82 13.56
CA THR A 375 18.45 21.08 14.36
C THR A 375 19.13 20.40 15.55
N THR A 376 20.32 19.84 15.35
CA THR A 376 21.14 19.21 16.40
C THR A 376 21.53 20.21 17.51
N GLU A 377 21.95 21.43 17.16
CA GLU A 377 22.23 22.51 18.14
C GLU A 377 20.95 22.95 18.89
N LEU A 378 19.89 23.21 18.13
CA LEU A 378 18.63 23.72 18.66
C LEU A 378 18.00 22.71 19.62
N GLY A 379 18.02 21.42 19.25
CA GLY A 379 17.49 20.32 20.06
C GLY A 379 18.20 20.20 21.40
N MET A 380 19.53 20.23 21.41
CA MET A 380 20.29 20.22 22.67
C MET A 380 19.95 21.42 23.54
N ALA A 381 19.97 22.63 22.97
CA ALA A 381 19.66 23.85 23.72
C ALA A 381 18.24 23.83 24.30
N ARG A 382 17.27 23.32 23.55
CA ARG A 382 15.90 23.20 24.02
C ARG A 382 15.75 22.17 25.15
N ALA A 383 16.39 21.01 25.05
CA ALA A 383 16.37 20.01 26.13
C ALA A 383 16.96 20.57 27.44
N LEU A 384 18.08 21.28 27.36
CA LEU A 384 18.72 21.90 28.55
C LEU A 384 17.86 23.00 29.16
N HIS A 385 17.18 23.81 28.31
CA HIS A 385 16.21 24.79 28.77
C HIS A 385 15.07 24.08 29.55
N LEU A 386 14.51 23.03 28.99
CA LEU A 386 13.41 22.27 29.61
C LEU A 386 13.84 21.62 30.95
N ILE A 387 15.06 21.09 31.06
CA ILE A 387 15.60 20.59 32.35
C ILE A 387 15.54 21.67 33.42
N GLN A 388 15.91 22.91 33.07
CA GLN A 388 15.90 24.04 34.03
C GLN A 388 14.49 24.55 34.30
N GLU A 389 13.67 24.71 33.28
CA GLU A 389 12.27 25.14 33.39
C GLU A 389 11.46 24.17 34.30
N LEU A 390 11.68 22.87 34.15
CA LEU A 390 11.04 21.88 35.01
C LEU A 390 11.71 21.69 36.38
N GLY A 391 12.87 22.26 36.59
CA GLY A 391 13.61 22.13 37.82
C GLY A 391 14.03 20.69 38.16
N CYS A 392 14.19 19.84 37.13
CA CYS A 392 14.43 18.40 37.31
C CYS A 392 15.91 18.01 37.21
N GLY A 393 16.82 18.96 37.06
CA GLY A 393 18.26 18.71 36.99
C GLY A 393 19.08 19.98 36.94
N GLU A 394 20.38 19.83 37.06
CA GLU A 394 21.37 20.92 37.05
C GLU A 394 22.27 20.79 35.80
N VAL A 395 22.18 21.77 34.90
CA VAL A 395 23.00 21.83 33.69
C VAL A 395 24.42 22.22 34.05
N THR A 396 25.39 21.40 33.66
CA THR A 396 26.81 21.61 34.00
C THR A 396 27.57 22.31 32.86
N ALA A 397 28.83 22.69 33.11
CA ALA A 397 29.72 23.23 32.06
C ALA A 397 30.36 22.18 31.17
N SER A 398 30.12 20.88 31.40
CA SER A 398 30.66 19.81 30.56
C SER A 398 29.83 19.67 29.28
N HIS A 399 30.26 20.36 28.26
CA HIS A 399 29.65 20.35 26.91
C HIS A 399 30.68 19.87 25.88
N PHE A 400 30.26 18.94 25.02
CA PHE A 400 31.08 18.36 23.97
C PHE A 400 30.38 18.55 22.63
N ASP A 401 31.08 19.10 21.66
CA ASP A 401 30.58 19.28 20.29
C ASP A 401 31.64 18.77 19.31
N VAL A 402 31.52 17.52 18.90
CA VAL A 402 32.46 16.87 17.98
C VAL A 402 31.86 16.94 16.58
N SER A 403 32.50 17.72 15.70
CA SER A 403 32.06 17.93 14.33
C SER A 403 33.18 17.57 13.35
N ALA A 404 32.82 16.90 12.26
CA ALA A 404 33.71 16.55 11.16
C ALA A 404 34.00 17.71 10.19
N GLY A 405 33.69 18.95 10.56
CA GLY A 405 33.98 20.15 9.75
C GLY A 405 32.89 20.54 8.78
N ALA A 406 31.65 20.12 9.00
CA ALA A 406 30.52 20.57 8.19
C ALA A 406 30.25 22.08 8.41
N SER A 407 29.81 22.78 7.36
CA SER A 407 29.48 24.20 7.42
C SER A 407 28.31 24.45 8.35
N ARG A 408 28.46 25.38 9.27
CA ARG A 408 27.38 25.85 10.13
C ARG A 408 26.54 26.94 9.47
N ASP A 409 26.95 27.41 8.28
CA ASP A 409 26.25 28.44 7.53
C ASP A 409 25.26 27.86 6.53
N GLY A 410 24.21 28.61 6.25
CA GLY A 410 23.28 28.28 5.16
C GLY A 410 24.01 28.24 3.80
N LYS A 411 23.52 27.39 2.88
CA LYS A 411 24.09 27.34 1.52
C LYS A 411 23.90 28.67 0.81
N ARG A 412 24.97 29.19 0.23
CA ARG A 412 25.00 30.48 -0.50
C ARG A 412 25.17 30.24 -1.98
N PHE A 413 24.29 30.82 -2.82
CA PHE A 413 24.35 30.72 -4.28
C PHE A 413 23.69 31.92 -4.95
N GLY A 414 24.01 32.12 -6.25
CA GLY A 414 23.34 33.11 -7.09
C GLY A 414 22.19 32.45 -7.84
N ALA A 415 21.08 33.18 -8.05
CA ALA A 415 19.93 32.74 -8.82
C ALA A 415 19.37 33.89 -9.66
N ARG A 416 18.66 33.59 -10.75
CA ARG A 416 18.02 34.58 -11.60
C ARG A 416 16.51 34.40 -11.64
N ILE A 417 15.77 35.50 -11.42
CA ILE A 417 14.31 35.54 -11.45
C ILE A 417 13.78 35.12 -12.82
N SER A 418 14.43 35.60 -13.89
CA SER A 418 14.06 35.20 -15.26
C SER A 418 14.16 33.71 -15.53
N LYS A 419 15.15 33.03 -14.94
CA LYS A 419 15.28 31.57 -15.04
C LYS A 419 14.18 30.84 -14.23
N ILE A 420 13.90 31.31 -13.03
CA ILE A 420 12.82 30.79 -12.20
C ILE A 420 11.48 30.90 -12.95
N ASN A 421 11.18 32.08 -13.51
CA ASN A 421 9.97 32.30 -14.30
C ASN A 421 9.93 31.41 -15.56
N ALA A 422 11.08 31.17 -16.19
CA ALA A 422 11.15 30.23 -17.32
C ALA A 422 10.87 28.78 -16.93
N ILE A 423 11.31 28.33 -15.75
CA ILE A 423 11.00 27.00 -15.18
C ILE A 423 9.50 26.91 -14.89
N LEU A 424 8.92 27.93 -14.27
CA LEU A 424 7.51 27.99 -13.91
C LEU A 424 6.57 28.13 -15.12
N GLY A 425 7.08 28.72 -16.21
CA GLY A 425 6.29 29.03 -17.39
C GLY A 425 5.29 30.17 -17.18
N ILE A 426 5.45 30.96 -16.12
CA ILE A 426 4.65 32.14 -15.78
C ILE A 426 5.58 33.27 -15.30
N GLU A 427 5.08 34.50 -15.35
CA GLU A 427 5.79 35.68 -14.88
C GLU A 427 5.35 35.97 -13.43
N VAL A 428 6.23 35.73 -12.47
CA VAL A 428 6.07 36.13 -11.06
C VAL A 428 6.87 37.42 -10.84
N PRO A 429 6.25 38.51 -10.33
CA PRO A 429 6.97 39.77 -10.10
C PRO A 429 8.13 39.59 -9.11
N ALA A 430 9.24 40.30 -9.36
CA ALA A 430 10.44 40.20 -8.52
C ALA A 430 10.17 40.48 -7.03
N GLU A 431 9.34 41.49 -6.73
CA GLU A 431 8.97 41.79 -5.34
C GLU A 431 8.23 40.64 -4.67
N THR A 432 7.36 39.93 -5.41
CA THR A 432 6.65 38.78 -4.91
C THR A 432 7.60 37.59 -4.67
N VAL A 433 8.56 37.36 -5.58
CA VAL A 433 9.59 36.32 -5.40
C VAL A 433 10.39 36.60 -4.12
N LEU A 434 10.84 37.84 -3.93
CA LEU A 434 11.62 38.21 -2.76
C LEU A 434 10.79 38.10 -1.46
N ASP A 435 9.52 38.52 -1.47
CA ASP A 435 8.62 38.41 -0.34
C ASP A 435 8.40 36.96 0.08
N ILE A 436 8.09 36.06 -0.85
CA ILE A 436 7.92 34.64 -0.60
C ILE A 436 9.19 34.05 0.02
N LEU A 437 10.35 34.28 -0.57
CA LEU A 437 11.59 33.71 -0.07
C LEU A 437 11.91 34.21 1.34
N ARG A 438 11.66 35.52 1.64
CA ARG A 438 11.85 36.07 2.99
C ARG A 438 10.89 35.47 4.00
N ARG A 439 9.62 35.27 3.65
CA ARG A 439 8.65 34.58 4.52
C ARG A 439 9.08 33.16 4.84
N LEU A 440 9.70 32.45 3.87
CA LEU A 440 10.32 31.14 4.06
C LEU A 440 11.70 31.18 4.72
N SER A 441 12.11 32.36 5.24
CA SER A 441 13.37 32.58 5.96
C SER A 441 14.64 32.46 5.12
N PHE A 442 14.56 32.61 3.80
CA PHE A 442 15.73 32.81 2.97
C PHE A 442 16.26 34.26 3.15
N GLU A 443 17.57 34.41 3.21
CA GLU A 443 18.19 35.73 3.07
C GLU A 443 18.39 35.98 1.58
N VAL A 444 17.80 37.06 1.07
CA VAL A 444 17.82 37.35 -0.38
C VAL A 444 18.17 38.83 -0.61
N GLU A 445 19.12 39.05 -1.52
CA GLU A 445 19.57 40.38 -1.96
C GLU A 445 19.50 40.46 -3.48
N LEU A 446 18.62 41.38 -3.99
CA LEU A 446 18.47 41.62 -5.44
C LEU A 446 19.62 42.53 -5.89
N GLN A 447 20.26 42.16 -7.00
CA GLN A 447 21.31 42.92 -7.62
C GLN A 447 20.75 44.12 -8.43
N PRO A 448 21.56 45.14 -8.76
CA PRO A 448 21.11 46.33 -9.50
C PRO A 448 20.55 46.03 -10.91
N ASP A 449 20.81 44.84 -11.50
CA ASP A 449 20.27 44.42 -12.76
C ASP A 449 18.78 44.10 -12.73
N GLY A 450 18.20 43.97 -11.52
CA GLY A 450 16.80 43.65 -11.29
C GLY A 450 16.39 42.18 -11.58
N ASP A 451 17.36 41.33 -11.92
CA ASP A 451 17.12 39.91 -12.28
C ASP A 451 17.95 38.94 -11.38
N THR A 452 19.21 39.28 -11.15
CA THR A 452 20.11 38.45 -10.36
C THR A 452 19.88 38.67 -8.86
N MET A 453 19.84 37.61 -8.06
CA MET A 453 19.79 37.66 -6.60
C MET A 453 20.86 36.78 -5.97
N GLN A 454 21.42 37.24 -4.85
CA GLN A 454 22.19 36.39 -3.94
C GLN A 454 21.26 35.80 -2.91
N VAL A 455 21.34 34.49 -2.71
CA VAL A 455 20.45 33.74 -1.84
C VAL A 455 21.27 32.97 -0.81
N ILE A 456 20.83 32.99 0.43
CA ILE A 456 21.31 32.10 1.49
C ILE A 456 20.11 31.30 1.95
N ALA A 457 20.17 29.96 1.77
CA ALA A 457 19.14 29.08 2.23
C ALA A 457 19.14 28.92 3.75
N PRO A 458 17.99 28.75 4.39
CA PRO A 458 17.93 28.48 5.83
C PRO A 458 18.75 27.24 6.21
N ARG A 459 19.40 27.26 7.35
CA ARG A 459 20.28 26.17 7.82
C ARG A 459 19.58 24.81 7.99
N TRP A 460 18.26 24.79 8.15
CA TRP A 460 17.45 23.57 8.27
C TRP A 460 16.96 23.02 6.94
N ARG A 461 17.11 23.76 5.83
CA ARG A 461 16.72 23.34 4.47
C ARG A 461 17.89 22.66 3.77
N GLU A 462 18.07 21.36 4.07
CA GLU A 462 19.10 20.53 3.43
C GLU A 462 18.74 20.14 1.99
N ASP A 463 17.48 20.19 1.63
CA ASP A 463 16.91 19.88 0.32
C ASP A 463 17.21 20.93 -0.77
N ILE A 464 17.57 22.12 -0.41
CA ILE A 464 17.97 23.17 -1.37
C ILE A 464 19.39 22.89 -1.85
N GLU A 465 19.53 22.26 -3.04
CA GLU A 465 20.81 21.76 -3.55
C GLU A 465 21.21 22.37 -4.92
N ILE A 466 20.25 22.53 -5.83
CA ILE A 466 20.47 22.83 -7.25
C ILE A 466 20.37 24.33 -7.56
N GLY A 467 19.63 25.09 -6.75
CA GLY A 467 19.46 26.53 -6.88
C GLY A 467 18.13 26.93 -7.51
N GLU A 468 18.11 27.45 -8.77
CA GLU A 468 16.88 27.97 -9.35
C GLU A 468 15.71 26.98 -9.43
N PRO A 469 15.88 25.67 -9.70
CA PRO A 469 14.77 24.72 -9.65
C PRO A 469 14.15 24.58 -8.25
N ASP A 470 14.99 24.53 -7.21
CA ASP A 470 14.52 24.42 -5.83
C ASP A 470 13.76 25.68 -5.42
N LEU A 471 14.28 26.86 -5.81
CA LEU A 471 13.58 28.12 -5.57
C LEU A 471 12.29 28.25 -6.35
N ALA A 472 12.23 27.72 -7.58
CA ALA A 472 11.01 27.70 -8.37
C ALA A 472 9.90 26.89 -7.66
N GLU A 473 10.25 25.74 -7.07
CA GLU A 473 9.32 24.97 -6.24
C GLU A 473 8.80 25.79 -5.05
N GLU A 474 9.69 26.42 -4.30
CA GLU A 474 9.32 27.24 -3.14
C GLU A 474 8.40 28.41 -3.52
N ILE A 475 8.69 29.05 -4.66
CA ILE A 475 7.90 30.19 -5.13
C ILE A 475 6.52 29.74 -5.57
N ILE A 476 6.41 28.69 -6.40
CA ILE A 476 5.10 28.32 -6.94
C ILE A 476 4.16 27.75 -5.89
N ARG A 477 4.68 26.98 -4.90
CA ARG A 477 3.86 26.43 -3.83
C ARG A 477 3.26 27.52 -2.92
N GLU A 478 3.98 28.63 -2.71
CA GLU A 478 3.49 29.78 -1.94
C GLU A 478 2.69 30.78 -2.80
N TYR A 479 3.07 30.98 -4.06
CA TYR A 479 2.35 31.83 -5.02
C TYR A 479 1.00 31.22 -5.40
N GLY A 480 0.96 29.91 -5.57
CA GLY A 480 -0.22 29.11 -5.85
C GLY A 480 -0.21 28.50 -7.26
N TYR A 481 -0.40 27.20 -7.34
CA TYR A 481 -0.48 26.44 -8.60
C TYR A 481 -1.64 26.86 -9.50
N SER A 482 -2.67 27.50 -8.97
CA SER A 482 -3.81 28.04 -9.73
C SER A 482 -3.43 29.14 -10.73
N HIS A 483 -2.26 29.76 -10.57
CA HIS A 483 -1.72 30.75 -11.51
C HIS A 483 -1.13 30.10 -12.76
N ILE A 484 -0.89 28.80 -12.77
CA ILE A 484 -0.41 28.07 -13.96
C ILE A 484 -1.61 27.75 -14.85
N VAL A 485 -1.70 28.44 -16.00
CA VAL A 485 -2.74 28.17 -16.99
C VAL A 485 -2.23 27.11 -17.97
N PRO A 486 -2.91 25.95 -18.08
CA PRO A 486 -2.54 24.92 -19.04
C PRO A 486 -2.54 25.46 -20.47
N THR A 487 -1.48 25.20 -21.21
CA THR A 487 -1.35 25.62 -22.61
C THR A 487 -1.09 24.42 -23.50
N PHE A 488 -1.56 24.49 -24.75
CA PHE A 488 -1.17 23.49 -25.75
C PHE A 488 0.29 23.70 -26.21
N LEU A 489 0.96 22.63 -26.54
CA LEU A 489 2.31 22.67 -27.10
C LEU A 489 2.31 23.46 -28.43
N LYS A 490 3.04 24.55 -28.49
CA LYS A 490 3.03 25.46 -29.63
C LYS A 490 3.53 24.84 -30.96
N ASN A 491 4.41 23.85 -30.87
CA ASN A 491 5.07 23.22 -32.04
C ASN A 491 4.84 21.70 -32.08
N ALA A 492 3.77 21.21 -31.45
CA ALA A 492 3.47 19.79 -31.48
C ALA A 492 2.99 19.41 -32.89
N THR A 493 3.67 18.49 -33.53
CA THR A 493 3.11 17.79 -34.69
C THR A 493 1.94 16.96 -34.18
N VAL A 494 0.78 17.12 -34.80
CA VAL A 494 -0.36 16.27 -34.55
C VAL A 494 0.05 14.84 -34.92
N THR A 495 0.23 14.00 -33.93
CA THR A 495 0.42 12.57 -34.16
C THR A 495 -0.94 11.92 -34.21
N THR A 496 -1.19 11.14 -35.25
CA THR A 496 -2.38 10.29 -35.29
C THR A 496 -2.21 9.25 -34.22
N GLY A 497 -2.97 9.37 -33.13
CA GLY A 497 -3.02 8.36 -32.11
C GLY A 497 -3.61 7.06 -32.65
N GLY A 498 -3.51 5.98 -31.91
CA GLY A 498 -4.12 4.71 -32.26
C GLY A 498 -3.38 3.53 -31.64
N LEU A 499 -3.98 2.36 -31.77
CA LEU A 499 -3.38 1.12 -31.32
C LEU A 499 -2.28 0.70 -32.31
N ASN A 500 -1.14 0.25 -31.78
CA ASN A 500 -0.13 -0.41 -32.60
C ASN A 500 -0.65 -1.76 -33.15
N PRO A 501 0.02 -2.37 -34.14
CA PRO A 501 -0.46 -3.61 -34.75
C PRO A 501 -0.68 -4.76 -33.76
N GLU A 502 0.14 -4.87 -32.71
CA GLU A 502 -0.05 -5.91 -31.69
C GLU A 502 -1.29 -5.63 -30.83
N GLN A 503 -1.47 -4.40 -30.38
CA GLN A 503 -2.66 -4.00 -29.63
C GLN A 503 -3.94 -4.16 -30.46
N GLN A 504 -3.88 -3.90 -31.77
CA GLN A 504 -5.01 -4.16 -32.68
C GLN A 504 -5.38 -5.64 -32.74
N ARG A 505 -4.38 -6.53 -32.85
CA ARG A 505 -4.57 -7.98 -32.81
C ARG A 505 -5.18 -8.46 -31.49
N GLN A 506 -4.63 -7.97 -30.38
CA GLN A 506 -5.19 -8.30 -29.05
C GLN A 506 -6.65 -7.83 -28.93
N ALA A 507 -6.95 -6.61 -29.34
CA ALA A 507 -8.31 -6.08 -29.34
C ALA A 507 -9.25 -6.87 -30.29
N GLN A 508 -8.75 -7.35 -31.42
CA GLN A 508 -9.48 -8.22 -32.33
C GLN A 508 -9.78 -9.59 -31.69
N ALA A 509 -8.79 -10.20 -31.03
CA ALA A 509 -8.97 -11.46 -30.31
C ALA A 509 -10.01 -11.33 -29.19
N LYS A 510 -9.88 -10.30 -28.36
CA LYS A 510 -10.83 -10.03 -27.27
C LYS A 510 -12.27 -9.88 -27.80
N ARG A 511 -12.46 -9.17 -28.93
CA ARG A 511 -13.78 -9.04 -29.56
C ARG A 511 -14.28 -10.37 -30.12
N ALA A 512 -13.42 -11.15 -30.77
CA ALA A 512 -13.78 -12.44 -31.36
C ALA A 512 -14.22 -13.43 -30.27
N ILE A 513 -13.47 -13.53 -29.18
CA ILE A 513 -13.80 -14.42 -28.04
C ILE A 513 -15.02 -13.90 -27.26
N GLY A 514 -15.11 -12.58 -27.02
CA GLY A 514 -16.28 -11.96 -26.39
C GLY A 514 -17.58 -12.22 -27.18
N ALA A 515 -17.52 -12.22 -28.51
CA ALA A 515 -18.66 -12.56 -29.36
C ALA A 515 -19.13 -14.02 -29.22
N GLN A 516 -18.27 -14.92 -28.68
CA GLN A 516 -18.62 -16.30 -28.34
C GLN A 516 -19.17 -16.43 -26.90
N GLY A 517 -19.47 -15.31 -26.23
CA GLY A 517 -20.06 -15.28 -24.91
C GLY A 517 -19.07 -15.42 -23.75
N PHE A 518 -17.78 -15.18 -23.99
CA PHE A 518 -16.77 -15.17 -22.94
C PHE A 518 -16.63 -13.78 -22.33
N TYR A 519 -16.45 -13.74 -21.01
CA TYR A 519 -16.08 -12.55 -20.24
C TYR A 519 -14.59 -12.50 -20.00
N GLU A 520 -13.99 -11.31 -20.12
CA GLU A 520 -12.58 -11.14 -19.84
C GLU A 520 -12.34 -11.22 -18.33
N ALA A 521 -11.40 -12.06 -17.92
CA ALA A 521 -10.87 -12.15 -16.57
C ALA A 521 -9.50 -11.46 -16.52
N ILE A 522 -9.21 -10.83 -15.37
CA ILE A 522 -7.90 -10.29 -15.05
C ILE A 522 -7.49 -10.91 -13.73
N THR A 523 -6.60 -11.89 -13.79
CA THR A 523 -6.13 -12.63 -12.63
C THR A 523 -4.72 -12.16 -12.22
N LEU A 524 -4.31 -12.51 -10.98
CA LEU A 524 -2.97 -12.17 -10.52
C LEU A 524 -1.89 -12.92 -11.32
N GLY A 525 -0.77 -12.24 -11.58
CA GLY A 525 0.39 -12.84 -12.23
C GLY A 525 1.19 -13.81 -11.35
N PHE A 526 0.68 -14.15 -10.19
CA PHE A 526 1.32 -14.97 -9.16
C PHE A 526 0.35 -16.02 -8.63
N TYR A 527 0.91 -17.16 -8.22
CA TYR A 527 0.24 -18.17 -7.41
C TYR A 527 1.30 -19.02 -6.68
N SER A 528 0.96 -20.15 -6.11
CA SER A 528 1.90 -21.03 -5.43
C SER A 528 2.12 -22.34 -6.20
N ASP A 529 3.06 -23.16 -5.75
CA ASP A 529 3.25 -24.50 -6.29
C ASP A 529 1.99 -25.37 -6.14
N ALA A 530 1.12 -25.06 -5.16
CA ALA A 530 -0.11 -25.81 -4.92
C ALA A 530 -1.09 -25.76 -6.09
N GLU A 531 -1.12 -24.67 -6.87
CA GLU A 531 -1.96 -24.55 -8.06
C GLU A 531 -1.44 -25.44 -9.20
N LEU A 532 -0.13 -25.66 -9.28
CA LEU A 532 0.46 -26.61 -10.22
C LEU A 532 0.23 -28.06 -9.76
N ASP A 533 0.29 -28.32 -8.44
CA ASP A 533 -0.03 -29.61 -7.84
C ASP A 533 -1.51 -29.97 -8.10
N ALA A 534 -2.43 -29.01 -7.95
CA ALA A 534 -3.85 -29.19 -8.22
C ALA A 534 -4.16 -29.55 -9.68
N LEU A 535 -3.27 -29.22 -10.62
CA LEU A 535 -3.35 -29.66 -12.03
C LEU A 535 -2.53 -30.91 -12.32
N HIS A 536 -2.04 -31.62 -11.30
CA HIS A 536 -1.23 -32.82 -11.39
C HIS A 536 0.02 -32.67 -12.28
N ILE A 537 0.56 -31.44 -12.38
CA ILE A 537 1.79 -31.18 -13.13
C ILE A 537 2.97 -31.81 -12.38
N ALA A 538 3.63 -32.74 -13.02
CA ALA A 538 4.72 -33.51 -12.41
C ALA A 538 5.87 -32.59 -11.93
N PRO A 539 6.59 -32.94 -10.84
CA PRO A 539 7.68 -32.12 -10.29
C PRO A 539 8.82 -31.82 -11.28
N ASP A 540 9.04 -32.71 -12.25
CA ASP A 540 10.05 -32.59 -13.30
C ASP A 540 9.53 -32.01 -14.63
N ALA A 541 8.25 -31.61 -14.68
CA ALA A 541 7.67 -30.97 -15.86
C ALA A 541 8.30 -29.58 -16.12
N LYS A 542 8.34 -29.19 -17.40
CA LYS A 542 8.89 -27.87 -17.80
C LYS A 542 8.15 -26.70 -17.16
N GLU A 543 6.87 -26.83 -16.87
CA GLU A 543 6.01 -25.86 -16.20
C GLU A 543 6.40 -25.63 -14.72
N ARG A 544 7.24 -26.52 -14.14
CA ARG A 544 7.82 -26.33 -12.80
C ARG A 544 9.11 -25.50 -12.81
N ASN A 545 9.62 -25.19 -13.99
CA ASN A 545 10.69 -24.20 -14.10
C ASN A 545 10.10 -22.79 -13.96
N VAL A 546 10.08 -22.27 -12.73
CA VAL A 546 9.34 -21.05 -12.35
C VAL A 546 10.24 -19.97 -11.79
N VAL A 547 9.82 -18.73 -11.85
CA VAL A 547 10.44 -17.62 -11.12
C VAL A 547 9.87 -17.58 -9.72
N ARG A 548 10.72 -17.71 -8.69
CA ARG A 548 10.33 -17.64 -7.28
C ARG A 548 10.48 -16.23 -6.74
N ILE A 549 9.48 -15.79 -5.97
CA ILE A 549 9.47 -14.47 -5.32
C ILE A 549 10.20 -14.59 -3.99
N LEU A 550 11.23 -13.75 -3.77
CA LEU A 550 12.06 -13.79 -2.54
C LEU A 550 11.28 -13.41 -1.28
N ASN A 551 10.39 -12.42 -1.38
CA ASN A 551 9.59 -11.89 -0.28
C ASN A 551 8.11 -11.82 -0.68
N PRO A 552 7.42 -12.97 -0.80
CA PRO A 552 6.03 -13.00 -1.24
C PRO A 552 5.12 -12.34 -0.20
N ILE A 553 4.09 -11.65 -0.69
CA ILE A 553 3.07 -11.00 0.16
C ILE A 553 2.27 -12.06 0.96
N SER A 554 2.11 -13.25 0.38
CA SER A 554 1.38 -14.36 0.97
C SER A 554 2.00 -15.69 0.56
N SER A 555 1.85 -16.72 1.40
CA SER A 555 2.26 -18.09 1.08
C SER A 555 1.57 -18.68 -0.17
N ASN A 556 0.45 -18.10 -0.58
CA ASN A 556 -0.29 -18.49 -1.78
C ASN A 556 0.20 -17.75 -3.06
N LEU A 557 1.19 -16.85 -2.96
CA LEU A 557 1.67 -16.00 -4.07
C LEU A 557 3.20 -16.05 -4.16
N THR A 558 3.76 -17.27 -4.26
CA THR A 558 5.21 -17.52 -4.11
C THR A 558 5.96 -17.64 -5.42
N ILE A 559 5.25 -17.85 -6.54
CA ILE A 559 5.82 -18.00 -7.88
C ILE A 559 5.11 -17.12 -8.90
N MET A 560 5.86 -16.66 -9.89
CA MET A 560 5.23 -16.07 -11.08
C MET A 560 4.65 -17.18 -11.95
N ARG A 561 3.46 -16.97 -12.51
CA ARG A 561 2.69 -17.97 -13.24
C ARG A 561 3.38 -18.42 -14.53
N PRO A 562 3.64 -19.74 -14.73
CA PRO A 562 4.11 -20.28 -16.00
C PRO A 562 2.96 -20.61 -16.98
N LEU A 563 1.70 -20.68 -16.50
CA LEU A 563 0.48 -20.98 -17.24
C LEU A 563 -0.68 -20.09 -16.79
N LEU A 564 -1.68 -19.87 -17.67
CA LEU A 564 -2.95 -19.21 -17.31
C LEU A 564 -4.00 -20.18 -16.78
N ALA A 565 -3.92 -21.45 -17.15
CA ALA A 565 -4.91 -22.47 -16.78
C ALA A 565 -5.18 -22.56 -15.26
N PRO A 566 -4.15 -22.56 -14.36
CA PRO A 566 -4.40 -22.53 -12.92
C PRO A 566 -5.16 -21.27 -12.46
N SER A 567 -4.81 -20.10 -12.98
CA SER A 567 -5.46 -18.83 -12.64
C SER A 567 -6.94 -18.82 -13.06
N LEU A 568 -7.23 -19.26 -14.27
CA LEU A 568 -8.62 -19.36 -14.77
C LEU A 568 -9.43 -20.41 -14.03
N LEU A 569 -8.81 -21.55 -13.68
CA LEU A 569 -9.47 -22.58 -12.85
C LEU A 569 -9.82 -22.02 -11.47
N GLY A 570 -8.94 -21.24 -10.87
CA GLY A 570 -9.22 -20.53 -9.62
C GLY A 570 -10.44 -19.61 -9.75
N ALA A 571 -10.52 -18.82 -10.83
CA ALA A 571 -11.66 -17.96 -11.11
C ALA A 571 -12.98 -18.78 -11.33
N VAL A 572 -12.92 -19.91 -12.00
CA VAL A 572 -14.07 -20.82 -12.15
C VAL A 572 -14.53 -21.35 -10.80
N VAL A 573 -13.61 -21.82 -9.96
CA VAL A 573 -13.91 -22.34 -8.61
C VAL A 573 -14.56 -21.27 -7.74
N GLU A 574 -14.07 -20.03 -7.81
CA GLU A 574 -14.64 -18.91 -7.06
C GLU A 574 -16.06 -18.57 -7.53
N ASN A 575 -16.30 -18.56 -8.85
CA ASN A 575 -17.65 -18.39 -9.41
C ASN A 575 -18.62 -19.46 -8.94
N LEU A 576 -18.19 -20.74 -8.97
CA LEU A 576 -18.99 -21.84 -8.50
C LEU A 576 -19.32 -21.75 -7.01
N LYS A 577 -18.38 -21.33 -6.16
CA LYS A 577 -18.61 -21.08 -4.74
C LYS A 577 -19.62 -19.95 -4.49
N ASN A 578 -19.63 -18.95 -5.34
CA ASN A 578 -20.56 -17.82 -5.27
C ASN A 578 -21.93 -18.10 -5.94
N GLY A 579 -22.19 -19.36 -6.35
CA GLY A 579 -23.48 -19.79 -6.88
C GLY A 579 -23.66 -19.58 -8.39
N ASN A 580 -22.64 -19.16 -9.12
CA ASN A 580 -22.67 -19.07 -10.58
C ASN A 580 -22.47 -20.45 -11.18
N ALA A 581 -23.56 -21.13 -11.55
CA ALA A 581 -23.54 -22.52 -12.01
C ALA A 581 -22.91 -22.71 -13.40
N ALA A 582 -22.79 -21.67 -14.22
CA ALA A 582 -22.25 -21.73 -15.57
C ALA A 582 -21.59 -20.41 -15.94
N GLY A 583 -20.62 -20.45 -16.84
CA GLY A 583 -19.93 -19.26 -17.33
C GLY A 583 -18.81 -19.57 -18.31
N ARG A 584 -18.38 -18.54 -19.02
CA ARG A 584 -17.23 -18.58 -19.95
C ARG A 584 -16.31 -17.43 -19.64
N LEU A 585 -15.04 -17.72 -19.38
CA LEU A 585 -14.02 -16.74 -19.02
C LEU A 585 -12.84 -16.84 -19.98
N PHE A 586 -12.21 -15.72 -20.27
CA PHE A 586 -10.93 -15.71 -20.99
C PHE A 586 -9.97 -14.70 -20.38
N GLU A 587 -8.67 -14.95 -20.56
CA GLU A 587 -7.63 -14.02 -20.19
C GLU A 587 -6.54 -14.02 -21.28
N LEU A 588 -6.15 -12.84 -21.75
CA LEU A 588 -5.01 -12.64 -22.63
C LEU A 588 -3.94 -11.91 -21.86
N ALA A 589 -2.92 -12.61 -21.36
CA ALA A 589 -1.94 -12.07 -20.44
C ALA A 589 -0.60 -12.81 -20.49
N ASN A 590 0.41 -12.23 -19.85
CA ASN A 590 1.74 -12.81 -19.80
C ASN A 590 1.84 -13.98 -18.81
N VAL A 591 2.60 -14.98 -19.21
CA VAL A 591 3.22 -15.99 -18.37
C VAL A 591 4.74 -15.73 -18.30
N TYR A 592 5.41 -16.29 -17.31
CA TYR A 592 6.81 -15.97 -17.01
C TYR A 592 7.66 -17.23 -17.03
N ILE A 593 8.55 -17.31 -18.01
CA ILE A 593 9.36 -18.51 -18.27
C ILE A 593 10.84 -18.17 -18.01
N PRO A 594 11.47 -18.72 -16.97
CA PRO A 594 12.88 -18.47 -16.73
C PRO A 594 13.72 -19.09 -17.83
N LYS A 595 14.70 -18.37 -18.34
CA LYS A 595 15.62 -18.84 -19.37
C LYS A 595 16.66 -19.81 -18.82
N GLN A 596 16.97 -19.68 -17.51
CA GLN A 596 17.91 -20.54 -16.78
C GLN A 596 17.57 -20.62 -15.29
N GLN A 597 18.09 -21.63 -14.61
CA GLN A 597 18.06 -21.77 -13.17
C GLN A 597 19.50 -21.89 -12.62
N PRO A 598 19.86 -21.18 -11.54
CA PRO A 598 19.08 -20.14 -10.88
C PRO A 598 18.80 -18.95 -11.79
N VAL A 599 17.72 -18.22 -11.54
CA VAL A 599 17.32 -17.06 -12.35
C VAL A 599 18.37 -15.94 -12.20
N ALA A 600 19.09 -15.62 -13.27
CA ALA A 600 20.15 -14.60 -13.29
C ALA A 600 19.82 -13.42 -14.22
N GLU A 601 18.83 -13.57 -15.10
CA GLU A 601 18.36 -12.54 -16.02
C GLU A 601 16.82 -12.50 -16.06
N ARG A 602 16.26 -11.47 -16.67
CA ARG A 602 14.80 -11.35 -16.81
C ARG A 602 14.21 -12.58 -17.50
N PRO A 603 13.12 -13.17 -16.96
CA PRO A 603 12.43 -14.26 -17.61
C PRO A 603 11.84 -13.80 -18.95
N GLU A 604 11.51 -14.75 -19.80
CA GLU A 604 10.68 -14.49 -20.96
C GLU A 604 9.25 -14.18 -20.48
N GLU A 605 8.74 -13.01 -20.84
CA GLU A 605 7.35 -12.62 -20.65
C GLU A 605 6.58 -12.99 -21.91
N ARG A 606 5.96 -14.17 -21.91
CA ARG A 606 5.27 -14.72 -23.07
C ARG A 606 3.77 -14.58 -22.93
N MET A 607 3.14 -13.95 -23.89
CA MET A 607 1.69 -13.77 -23.86
C MET A 607 0.98 -15.07 -24.20
N HIS A 608 0.02 -15.45 -23.39
CA HIS A 608 -0.87 -16.58 -23.62
C HIS A 608 -2.32 -16.12 -23.66
N LEU A 609 -3.17 -16.89 -24.35
CA LEU A 609 -4.61 -16.77 -24.30
C LEU A 609 -5.16 -18.02 -23.58
N GLY A 610 -5.72 -17.81 -22.41
CA GLY A 610 -6.44 -18.81 -21.66
C GLY A 610 -7.95 -18.71 -21.90
N LEU A 611 -8.64 -19.85 -22.00
CA LEU A 611 -10.10 -19.92 -22.03
C LEU A 611 -10.58 -20.91 -20.98
N ALA A 612 -11.70 -20.59 -20.33
CA ALA A 612 -12.39 -21.49 -19.41
C ALA A 612 -13.90 -21.45 -19.69
N ALA A 613 -14.52 -22.60 -19.80
CA ALA A 613 -15.97 -22.72 -19.92
C ALA A 613 -16.47 -23.75 -18.91
N PHE A 614 -17.52 -23.44 -18.17
CA PHE A 614 -18.05 -24.33 -17.15
C PHE A 614 -19.58 -24.30 -17.10
N GLY A 615 -20.18 -25.40 -16.74
CA GLY A 615 -21.63 -25.57 -16.64
C GLY A 615 -22.14 -26.83 -17.33
N GLU A 616 -23.39 -27.20 -17.06
CA GLU A 616 -23.98 -28.43 -17.57
C GLU A 616 -24.13 -28.47 -19.12
N SER A 617 -24.41 -27.32 -19.71
CA SER A 617 -24.57 -27.13 -21.16
C SER A 617 -23.25 -27.07 -21.94
N GLU A 618 -22.11 -26.90 -21.25
CA GLU A 618 -20.82 -26.81 -21.91
C GLU A 618 -20.29 -28.17 -22.34
N ASP A 619 -19.65 -28.18 -23.50
CA ASP A 619 -19.03 -29.37 -24.06
C ASP A 619 -17.73 -29.05 -24.81
N PHE A 620 -17.05 -30.10 -25.26
CA PHE A 620 -15.81 -29.98 -26.02
C PHE A 620 -16.01 -29.18 -27.32
N PHE A 621 -17.13 -29.33 -27.98
CA PHE A 621 -17.39 -28.70 -29.29
C PHE A 621 -17.75 -27.22 -29.13
N ALA A 622 -18.37 -26.84 -28.03
CA ALA A 622 -18.65 -25.45 -27.72
C ALA A 622 -17.34 -24.67 -27.55
N LEU A 623 -16.36 -25.20 -26.79
CA LEU A 623 -15.04 -24.56 -26.64
C LEU A 623 -14.25 -24.62 -27.96
N LYS A 624 -14.29 -25.76 -28.68
CA LYS A 624 -13.68 -25.89 -30.00
C LYS A 624 -14.20 -24.87 -30.99
N GLY A 625 -15.51 -24.65 -31.06
CA GLY A 625 -16.13 -23.65 -31.94
C GLY A 625 -15.71 -22.23 -31.64
N ALA A 626 -15.55 -21.89 -30.35
CA ALA A 626 -15.04 -20.57 -29.96
C ALA A 626 -13.57 -20.38 -30.40
N ILE A 627 -12.74 -21.42 -30.32
CA ILE A 627 -11.35 -21.40 -30.80
C ILE A 627 -11.34 -21.29 -32.33
N GLU A 628 -12.19 -22.01 -33.04
CA GLU A 628 -12.31 -21.92 -34.51
C GLU A 628 -12.75 -20.53 -34.94
N ALA A 629 -13.71 -19.91 -34.27
CA ALA A 629 -14.15 -18.53 -34.54
C ALA A 629 -13.02 -17.52 -34.32
N LEU A 630 -12.17 -17.73 -33.30
CA LEU A 630 -10.96 -16.93 -33.09
C LEU A 630 -10.03 -17.06 -34.32
N GLY A 631 -9.77 -18.31 -34.78
CA GLY A 631 -8.94 -18.58 -35.96
C GLY A 631 -9.47 -17.90 -37.21
N GLU A 632 -10.77 -18.03 -37.47
CA GLU A 632 -11.43 -17.39 -38.64
C GLU A 632 -11.20 -15.88 -38.63
N SER A 633 -11.25 -15.23 -37.46
CA SER A 633 -11.02 -13.78 -37.33
C SER A 633 -9.62 -13.34 -37.78
N PHE A 634 -8.64 -14.26 -37.79
CA PHE A 634 -7.25 -14.05 -38.23
C PHE A 634 -6.91 -14.81 -39.53
N GLY A 635 -7.87 -15.48 -40.16
CA GLY A 635 -7.65 -16.29 -41.33
C GLY A 635 -6.79 -17.54 -41.07
N ILE A 636 -6.79 -18.04 -39.81
CA ILE A 636 -6.06 -19.23 -39.39
C ILE A 636 -6.97 -20.42 -39.47
N GLU A 637 -6.48 -21.50 -40.06
CA GLU A 637 -7.15 -22.82 -40.11
C GLU A 637 -6.43 -23.76 -39.14
N PHE A 638 -7.19 -24.31 -38.18
CA PHE A 638 -6.64 -25.20 -37.15
C PHE A 638 -6.69 -26.68 -37.56
N GLY A 639 -5.61 -27.36 -37.22
CA GLY A 639 -5.60 -28.80 -37.05
C GLY A 639 -5.80 -29.21 -35.60
N PHE A 640 -6.36 -30.37 -35.38
CA PHE A 640 -6.61 -30.93 -34.05
C PHE A 640 -6.04 -32.34 -33.96
N THR A 641 -5.15 -32.54 -32.97
CA THR A 641 -4.58 -33.86 -32.68
C THR A 641 -4.89 -34.24 -31.22
N ARG A 642 -5.06 -35.55 -30.97
CA ARG A 642 -5.44 -36.01 -29.62
C ARG A 642 -4.33 -35.65 -28.60
N ALA A 643 -4.72 -35.06 -27.49
CA ALA A 643 -3.86 -34.76 -26.36
C ALA A 643 -4.22 -35.72 -25.20
N ALA A 644 -3.46 -36.80 -25.06
CA ALA A 644 -3.71 -37.80 -24.01
C ALA A 644 -2.70 -37.74 -22.87
N ASP A 645 -1.67 -36.89 -23.00
CA ASP A 645 -0.51 -36.76 -22.13
C ASP A 645 -0.48 -35.45 -21.29
N VAL A 646 -1.54 -34.66 -21.39
CA VAL A 646 -1.69 -33.44 -20.60
C VAL A 646 -2.35 -33.80 -19.27
N PRO A 647 -1.64 -33.65 -18.11
CA PRO A 647 -2.08 -34.24 -16.85
C PRO A 647 -3.38 -33.64 -16.31
N TRP A 648 -3.67 -32.39 -16.61
CA TRP A 648 -4.87 -31.69 -16.15
C TRP A 648 -6.07 -31.80 -17.09
N LEU A 649 -5.92 -32.46 -18.25
CA LEU A 649 -6.99 -32.68 -19.22
C LEU A 649 -7.42 -34.16 -19.28
N HIS A 650 -8.70 -34.37 -19.53
CA HIS A 650 -9.26 -35.70 -19.69
C HIS A 650 -8.71 -36.37 -20.97
N PRO A 651 -8.01 -37.52 -20.92
CA PRO A 651 -7.27 -38.09 -22.04
C PRO A 651 -8.14 -38.50 -23.25
N GLY A 652 -9.45 -38.61 -23.05
CA GLY A 652 -10.42 -38.93 -24.12
C GLY A 652 -11.16 -37.68 -24.64
N ILE A 653 -11.01 -36.50 -24.01
CA ILE A 653 -11.77 -35.30 -24.35
C ILE A 653 -10.79 -34.10 -24.32
N ALA A 654 -9.66 -34.22 -25.00
CA ALA A 654 -8.65 -33.20 -25.13
C ALA A 654 -7.97 -33.23 -26.49
N ALA A 655 -7.53 -32.10 -26.98
CA ALA A 655 -6.81 -31.96 -28.24
C ALA A 655 -5.72 -30.89 -28.15
N TYR A 656 -4.61 -31.15 -28.82
CA TYR A 656 -3.65 -30.12 -29.22
C TYR A 656 -4.19 -29.33 -30.39
N LEU A 657 -4.00 -28.03 -30.33
CA LEU A 657 -4.32 -27.09 -31.38
C LEU A 657 -3.08 -26.91 -32.24
N THR A 658 -3.19 -27.20 -33.52
CA THR A 658 -2.05 -27.12 -34.45
C THR A 658 -2.34 -26.16 -35.59
N CYS A 659 -1.31 -25.44 -36.04
CA CYS A 659 -1.31 -24.61 -37.25
C CYS A 659 -0.16 -25.07 -38.14
N GLU A 660 -0.47 -25.48 -39.39
CA GLU A 660 0.55 -25.96 -40.34
C GLU A 660 1.50 -27.03 -39.77
N GLY A 661 1.02 -27.81 -38.80
CA GLY A 661 1.77 -28.89 -38.15
C GLY A 661 2.52 -28.44 -36.87
N GLU A 662 2.57 -27.16 -36.53
CA GLU A 662 3.10 -26.64 -35.29
C GLU A 662 2.02 -26.60 -34.20
N THR A 663 2.33 -27.08 -32.99
CA THR A 663 1.42 -27.00 -31.84
C THR A 663 1.45 -25.58 -31.26
N VAL A 664 0.29 -24.92 -31.26
CA VAL A 664 0.12 -23.57 -30.76
C VAL A 664 -0.69 -23.49 -29.46
N GLY A 665 -1.26 -24.63 -29.02
CA GLY A 665 -2.02 -24.69 -27.79
C GLY A 665 -2.59 -26.04 -27.49
N VAL A 666 -3.34 -26.13 -26.39
CA VAL A 666 -4.05 -27.33 -25.95
C VAL A 666 -5.39 -26.96 -25.32
N PHE A 667 -6.40 -27.75 -25.48
CA PHE A 667 -7.70 -27.54 -24.85
C PHE A 667 -8.44 -28.88 -24.62
N GLY A 668 -9.38 -28.87 -23.70
CA GLY A 668 -10.18 -30.03 -23.40
C GLY A 668 -10.96 -29.92 -22.10
N LYS A 669 -11.65 -31.02 -21.77
CA LYS A 669 -12.32 -31.18 -20.49
C LYS A 669 -11.26 -31.34 -19.38
N LEU A 670 -11.46 -30.69 -18.24
CA LEU A 670 -10.66 -30.94 -17.05
C LEU A 670 -10.70 -32.42 -16.65
N ALA A 671 -9.59 -33.00 -16.25
CA ALA A 671 -9.49 -34.36 -15.81
C ALA A 671 -10.43 -34.66 -14.63
N ASN A 672 -11.00 -35.84 -14.59
CA ASN A 672 -12.01 -36.14 -13.55
C ASN A 672 -11.41 -36.20 -12.15
N ASP A 673 -10.18 -36.68 -12.01
CA ASP A 673 -9.41 -36.69 -10.74
C ASP A 673 -9.09 -35.28 -10.29
N VAL A 674 -8.62 -34.39 -11.17
CA VAL A 674 -8.41 -32.96 -10.87
C VAL A 674 -9.73 -32.33 -10.43
N THR A 675 -10.83 -32.58 -11.15
CA THR A 675 -12.15 -32.03 -10.77
C THR A 675 -12.61 -32.52 -9.39
N ALA A 676 -12.37 -33.81 -9.07
CA ALA A 676 -12.75 -34.40 -7.78
C ALA A 676 -11.98 -33.76 -6.57
N GLU A 677 -10.76 -33.30 -6.79
CA GLU A 677 -9.93 -32.65 -5.77
C GLU A 677 -10.27 -31.17 -5.54
N LEU A 678 -10.99 -30.54 -6.48
CA LEU A 678 -11.43 -29.18 -6.32
C LEU A 678 -12.39 -29.03 -5.13
N LYS A 679 -12.19 -28.00 -4.30
CA LYS A 679 -13.08 -27.68 -3.17
C LYS A 679 -14.38 -27.01 -3.65
N LEU A 680 -15.15 -27.75 -4.45
CA LEU A 680 -16.45 -27.31 -4.98
C LEU A 680 -17.58 -27.52 -3.97
N PRO A 681 -18.66 -26.73 -4.03
CA PRO A 681 -19.89 -26.97 -3.29
C PRO A 681 -20.45 -28.39 -3.61
N LYS A 682 -21.07 -29.07 -2.62
CA LYS A 682 -21.54 -30.44 -2.76
C LYS A 682 -22.49 -30.63 -3.94
N ASP A 683 -23.40 -29.68 -4.15
CA ASP A 683 -24.39 -29.71 -5.23
C ASP A 683 -23.81 -29.52 -6.64
N SER A 684 -22.55 -29.03 -6.71
CA SER A 684 -21.87 -28.78 -7.97
C SER A 684 -20.88 -29.87 -8.38
N ARG A 685 -20.57 -30.85 -7.50
CA ARG A 685 -19.50 -31.83 -7.74
C ARG A 685 -19.84 -32.89 -8.78
N ASP A 686 -21.06 -33.37 -8.75
CA ASP A 686 -21.42 -34.58 -9.52
C ASP A 686 -21.72 -34.32 -11.01
N ASN A 687 -22.05 -33.08 -11.39
CA ASN A 687 -22.43 -32.70 -12.76
C ASN A 687 -21.58 -31.58 -13.38
N GLN A 688 -20.50 -31.12 -12.69
CA GLN A 688 -19.75 -29.99 -13.19
C GLN A 688 -18.85 -30.37 -14.35
N LYS A 689 -19.09 -29.77 -15.49
CA LYS A 689 -18.24 -29.85 -16.67
C LYS A 689 -17.39 -28.57 -16.71
N ILE A 690 -16.07 -28.74 -16.67
CA ILE A 690 -15.11 -27.64 -16.81
C ILE A 690 -14.22 -27.93 -18.00
N PHE A 691 -14.12 -26.99 -18.89
CA PHE A 691 -13.26 -27.04 -20.08
C PHE A 691 -12.24 -25.89 -20.00
N LEU A 692 -11.00 -26.18 -20.32
CA LEU A 692 -9.91 -25.21 -20.32
C LEU A 692 -9.18 -25.23 -21.64
N ALA A 693 -8.62 -24.10 -22.03
CA ALA A 693 -7.66 -23.97 -23.12
C ALA A 693 -6.48 -23.09 -22.70
N GLU A 694 -5.31 -23.45 -23.16
CA GLU A 694 -4.07 -22.67 -23.03
C GLU A 694 -3.46 -22.53 -24.43
N ILE A 695 -3.35 -21.32 -24.94
CA ILE A 695 -2.89 -21.01 -26.30
C ILE A 695 -1.73 -20.04 -26.26
N ASP A 696 -0.63 -20.39 -26.87
CA ASP A 696 0.55 -19.54 -27.05
C ASP A 696 0.24 -18.46 -28.10
N TRP A 697 0.04 -17.24 -27.63
CA TRP A 697 -0.37 -16.11 -28.48
C TRP A 697 0.64 -15.75 -29.58
N PRO A 698 1.93 -15.59 -29.30
CA PRO A 698 2.94 -15.36 -30.34
C PRO A 698 2.99 -16.48 -31.39
N ALA A 699 2.96 -17.74 -30.94
CA ALA A 699 2.96 -18.88 -31.86
C ALA A 699 1.71 -18.85 -32.76
N LEU A 700 0.53 -18.62 -32.19
CA LEU A 700 -0.71 -18.48 -32.96
C LEU A 700 -0.62 -17.34 -33.98
N MET A 701 -0.14 -16.15 -33.57
CA MET A 701 -0.08 -14.98 -34.44
C MET A 701 0.96 -15.09 -35.58
N ALA A 702 1.92 -16.00 -35.47
CA ALA A 702 2.85 -16.29 -36.55
C ALA A 702 2.14 -16.90 -37.79
N HIS A 703 1.04 -17.61 -37.59
CA HIS A 703 0.26 -18.26 -38.66
C HIS A 703 -0.90 -17.43 -39.22
N ARG A 704 -1.09 -16.16 -38.75
CA ARG A 704 -2.17 -15.29 -39.26
C ARG A 704 -1.98 -14.95 -40.72
N ARG A 705 -3.07 -14.88 -41.46
CA ARG A 705 -3.07 -14.42 -42.86
C ARG A 705 -3.20 -12.90 -42.93
N ALA A 706 -2.49 -12.30 -43.85
CA ALA A 706 -2.41 -10.83 -43.98
C ALA A 706 -3.72 -10.18 -44.45
N ALA A 707 -4.54 -10.89 -45.20
CA ALA A 707 -5.83 -10.42 -45.72
C ALA A 707 -6.79 -11.59 -46.02
N LEU A 708 -8.05 -11.35 -45.73
CA LEU A 708 -9.13 -12.21 -46.26
C LEU A 708 -9.26 -11.99 -47.76
N ARG A 709 -9.27 -13.05 -48.55
CA ARG A 709 -9.51 -13.00 -49.99
C ARG A 709 -10.98 -13.29 -50.29
N TYR A 710 -11.60 -12.39 -51.00
CA TYR A 710 -12.96 -12.64 -51.48
C TYR A 710 -12.97 -13.86 -52.42
N THR A 711 -13.83 -14.82 -52.17
CA THR A 711 -14.14 -15.95 -53.05
C THR A 711 -15.55 -15.72 -53.57
N PRO A 712 -15.75 -15.63 -54.91
CA PRO A 712 -17.10 -15.50 -55.43
C PRO A 712 -17.99 -16.66 -55.04
N LEU A 713 -19.25 -16.38 -54.80
CA LEU A 713 -20.24 -17.41 -54.55
C LEU A 713 -20.40 -18.27 -55.78
N PRO A 714 -20.59 -19.58 -55.63
CA PRO A 714 -20.87 -20.46 -56.78
C PRO A 714 -22.13 -19.97 -57.52
N ALA A 715 -22.04 -19.89 -58.85
CA ALA A 715 -23.16 -19.43 -59.70
C ALA A 715 -24.25 -20.50 -59.79
N TYR A 716 -23.95 -21.75 -59.50
CA TYR A 716 -24.84 -22.91 -59.57
C TYR A 716 -25.07 -23.56 -58.24
N PRO A 717 -26.26 -24.15 -57.96
CA PRO A 717 -26.55 -24.88 -56.71
C PRO A 717 -25.60 -26.04 -56.50
N ALA A 718 -25.19 -26.28 -55.27
CA ALA A 718 -24.42 -27.46 -54.91
C ALA A 718 -25.27 -28.71 -54.97
N VAL A 719 -24.65 -29.82 -55.37
CA VAL A 719 -25.29 -31.16 -55.38
C VAL A 719 -24.84 -31.92 -54.13
N ALA A 720 -25.81 -32.37 -53.32
CA ALA A 720 -25.53 -33.12 -52.09
C ALA A 720 -25.53 -34.63 -52.34
N ARG A 721 -24.66 -35.37 -51.61
CA ARG A 721 -24.66 -36.83 -51.52
C ARG A 721 -24.33 -37.27 -50.11
N ASP A 722 -25.10 -38.21 -49.59
CA ASP A 722 -24.86 -38.80 -48.28
C ASP A 722 -24.02 -40.08 -48.43
N LEU A 723 -23.03 -40.23 -47.57
CA LEU A 723 -22.17 -41.40 -47.47
C LEU A 723 -22.08 -41.89 -46.04
N ALA A 724 -22.32 -43.19 -45.81
CA ALA A 724 -22.02 -43.82 -44.53
C ALA A 724 -20.76 -44.68 -44.69
N LEU A 725 -19.72 -44.33 -43.90
CA LEU A 725 -18.40 -44.93 -44.00
C LEU A 725 -18.06 -45.70 -42.73
N VAL A 726 -17.48 -46.89 -42.87
CA VAL A 726 -17.01 -47.70 -41.74
C VAL A 726 -15.49 -47.49 -41.58
N ALA A 727 -15.11 -46.98 -40.43
CA ALA A 727 -13.71 -46.72 -40.07
C ALA A 727 -13.39 -47.34 -38.70
N ASP A 728 -12.12 -47.56 -38.44
CA ASP A 728 -11.66 -47.95 -37.11
C ASP A 728 -12.01 -46.87 -36.07
N GLU A 729 -12.31 -47.27 -34.84
CA GLU A 729 -12.68 -46.33 -33.76
C GLU A 729 -11.63 -45.24 -33.53
N ALA A 730 -10.36 -45.59 -33.70
CA ALA A 730 -9.25 -44.66 -33.51
C ALA A 730 -9.08 -43.62 -34.63
N THR A 731 -9.73 -43.86 -35.82
CA THR A 731 -9.54 -42.94 -36.98
C THR A 731 -10.22 -41.58 -36.73
N PRO A 732 -9.48 -40.46 -36.74
CA PRO A 732 -10.08 -39.15 -36.60
C PRO A 732 -11.00 -38.80 -37.80
N CYS A 733 -12.13 -38.12 -37.50
CA CYS A 733 -13.03 -37.64 -38.56
C CYS A 733 -12.32 -36.63 -39.48
N GLY A 734 -11.46 -35.74 -38.90
CA GLY A 734 -10.71 -34.76 -39.67
C GLY A 734 -9.83 -35.38 -40.75
N ASP A 735 -9.18 -36.50 -40.48
CA ASP A 735 -8.32 -37.21 -41.45
C ASP A 735 -9.14 -37.75 -42.64
N ILE A 736 -10.34 -38.23 -42.34
CA ILE A 736 -11.26 -38.71 -43.38
C ILE A 736 -11.70 -37.55 -44.28
N VAL A 737 -12.10 -36.44 -43.66
CA VAL A 737 -12.52 -35.20 -44.36
C VAL A 737 -11.36 -34.62 -45.19
N ALA A 738 -10.15 -34.60 -44.65
CA ALA A 738 -8.96 -34.14 -45.36
C ALA A 738 -8.68 -34.99 -46.59
N GLU A 739 -8.79 -36.32 -46.47
CA GLU A 739 -8.61 -37.23 -47.62
C GLU A 739 -9.72 -37.08 -48.68
N MET A 740 -10.99 -36.86 -48.27
CA MET A 740 -12.08 -36.54 -49.17
C MET A 740 -11.82 -35.27 -49.96
N ARG A 741 -11.42 -34.20 -49.32
CA ARG A 741 -11.09 -32.89 -49.94
C ARG A 741 -9.90 -33.02 -50.90
N ARG A 742 -8.87 -33.78 -50.51
CA ARG A 742 -7.71 -34.06 -51.37
C ARG A 742 -8.11 -34.86 -52.63
N ALA A 743 -9.04 -35.78 -52.51
CA ALA A 743 -9.49 -36.61 -53.60
C ALA A 743 -10.31 -35.85 -54.66
N CYS A 744 -11.04 -34.79 -54.25
CA CYS A 744 -11.95 -34.05 -55.14
C CYS A 744 -11.93 -32.56 -54.89
N LYS A 745 -11.48 -31.73 -55.83
CA LYS A 745 -11.45 -30.28 -55.76
C LYS A 745 -12.84 -29.62 -55.80
N GLN A 746 -13.83 -30.29 -56.39
CA GLN A 746 -15.20 -29.81 -56.49
C GLN A 746 -15.99 -30.05 -55.21
N LEU A 747 -15.43 -30.74 -54.22
CA LEU A 747 -16.01 -30.92 -52.89
C LEU A 747 -15.96 -29.59 -52.12
N ALA A 748 -17.07 -28.87 -52.10
CA ALA A 748 -17.19 -27.54 -51.48
C ALA A 748 -17.34 -27.68 -49.96
N ASP A 749 -18.12 -28.63 -49.48
CA ASP A 749 -18.35 -28.84 -48.03
C ASP A 749 -18.57 -30.30 -47.68
N VAL A 750 -18.21 -30.66 -46.45
CA VAL A 750 -18.41 -32.02 -45.89
C VAL A 750 -18.93 -31.85 -44.47
N GLN A 751 -20.12 -32.39 -44.24
CA GLN A 751 -20.77 -32.31 -42.93
C GLN A 751 -20.93 -33.72 -42.37
N LEU A 752 -20.38 -33.99 -41.18
CA LEU A 752 -20.66 -35.20 -40.41
C LEU A 752 -21.98 -34.97 -39.67
N PHE A 753 -22.97 -35.84 -39.91
CA PHE A 753 -24.27 -35.69 -39.25
C PHE A 753 -24.64 -36.85 -38.32
N ASP A 754 -23.94 -37.99 -38.42
CA ASP A 754 -24.21 -39.12 -37.49
C ASP A 754 -22.97 -40.01 -37.30
N ILE A 755 -22.83 -40.57 -36.11
CA ILE A 755 -21.82 -41.58 -35.73
C ILE A 755 -22.54 -42.75 -35.07
N TYR A 756 -22.55 -43.90 -35.72
CA TYR A 756 -23.24 -45.07 -35.24
C TYR A 756 -22.27 -46.19 -34.87
N ARG A 757 -22.53 -46.85 -33.74
CA ARG A 757 -21.76 -48.00 -33.24
C ARG A 757 -22.70 -49.14 -32.93
N SER A 758 -22.40 -50.32 -33.42
CA SER A 758 -23.09 -51.55 -33.06
C SER A 758 -22.21 -52.76 -33.31
N GLU A 759 -22.56 -53.88 -32.73
CA GLU A 759 -21.90 -55.16 -32.96
C GLU A 759 -21.94 -55.59 -34.46
N ALA A 760 -22.97 -55.17 -35.23
CA ALA A 760 -23.11 -55.44 -36.66
C ALA A 760 -22.07 -54.74 -37.54
N ILE A 761 -21.43 -53.61 -37.01
CA ILE A 761 -20.37 -52.94 -37.73
C ILE A 761 -18.99 -53.52 -37.44
N GLY A 762 -18.90 -54.33 -36.38
CA GLY A 762 -17.66 -54.96 -35.90
C GLY A 762 -17.06 -54.30 -34.69
N ALA A 763 -16.42 -55.13 -33.86
CA ALA A 763 -15.73 -54.58 -32.64
C ALA A 763 -14.59 -53.66 -33.06
N GLY A 764 -14.49 -52.53 -32.38
CA GLY A 764 -13.43 -51.50 -32.63
C GLY A 764 -13.65 -50.65 -33.88
N LYS A 765 -14.87 -50.67 -34.44
CA LYS A 765 -15.25 -49.87 -35.61
C LYS A 765 -16.44 -48.94 -35.32
N LYS A 766 -16.50 -47.87 -36.06
CA LYS A 766 -17.60 -46.87 -36.07
C LYS A 766 -18.06 -46.60 -37.48
N SER A 767 -19.38 -46.40 -37.68
CA SER A 767 -19.93 -45.87 -38.93
C SER A 767 -20.12 -44.38 -38.79
N MET A 768 -19.56 -43.58 -39.69
CA MET A 768 -19.70 -42.14 -39.77
C MET A 768 -20.47 -41.75 -41.02
N ALA A 769 -21.55 -41.01 -40.87
CA ALA A 769 -22.41 -40.56 -41.95
C ALA A 769 -22.13 -39.10 -42.29
N PHE A 770 -21.80 -38.85 -43.54
CA PHE A 770 -21.43 -37.54 -44.07
C PHE A 770 -22.36 -37.10 -45.17
N THR A 771 -22.72 -35.82 -45.20
CA THR A 771 -23.28 -35.14 -46.37
C THR A 771 -22.16 -34.40 -47.06
N LEU A 772 -21.94 -34.71 -48.33
CA LEU A 772 -20.94 -34.11 -49.20
C LEU A 772 -21.62 -33.13 -50.15
N HIS A 773 -21.21 -31.88 -50.16
CA HIS A 773 -21.69 -30.84 -51.07
C HIS A 773 -20.69 -30.64 -52.19
N PHE A 774 -21.09 -30.87 -53.44
CA PHE A 774 -20.26 -30.64 -54.60
C PHE A 774 -20.71 -29.38 -55.34
N ALA A 775 -19.77 -28.47 -55.65
CA ALA A 775 -20.06 -27.26 -56.40
C ALA A 775 -19.01 -27.03 -57.48
N ALA A 776 -19.43 -26.46 -58.62
CA ALA A 776 -18.54 -25.94 -59.61
C ALA A 776 -18.89 -24.49 -59.94
N GLN A 777 -17.89 -23.70 -60.31
CA GLN A 777 -18.07 -22.29 -60.62
C GLN A 777 -18.54 -22.03 -62.06
N ASP A 778 -18.11 -22.82 -62.99
CA ASP A 778 -18.24 -22.54 -64.44
C ASP A 778 -19.45 -23.23 -65.10
N ALA A 779 -19.99 -24.28 -64.56
CA ALA A 779 -21.12 -25.04 -65.08
C ALA A 779 -21.87 -25.82 -64.01
N PRO A 780 -23.17 -26.11 -64.17
CA PRO A 780 -23.89 -27.00 -63.26
C PRO A 780 -23.29 -28.41 -63.37
N LEU A 781 -23.14 -29.07 -62.19
CA LEU A 781 -22.65 -30.46 -62.13
C LEU A 781 -23.74 -31.44 -62.58
N ALA A 782 -23.41 -32.28 -63.56
CA ALA A 782 -24.30 -33.36 -63.90
C ALA A 782 -24.27 -34.52 -62.86
N PRO A 783 -25.38 -35.20 -62.62
CA PRO A 783 -25.45 -36.32 -61.68
C PRO A 783 -24.36 -37.35 -61.87
N ASP A 784 -24.06 -37.74 -63.11
CA ASP A 784 -23.03 -38.75 -63.45
C ASP A 784 -21.59 -38.23 -63.11
N GLU A 785 -21.36 -36.94 -63.12
CA GLU A 785 -20.06 -36.34 -62.70
C GLU A 785 -19.90 -36.42 -61.21
N VAL A 786 -20.94 -36.09 -60.45
CA VAL A 786 -20.93 -36.19 -58.96
C VAL A 786 -20.72 -37.64 -58.54
N ASP A 787 -21.37 -38.60 -59.19
CA ASP A 787 -21.20 -40.06 -58.91
C ASP A 787 -19.76 -40.54 -59.22
N ARG A 788 -19.09 -39.94 -60.24
CA ARG A 788 -17.65 -40.15 -60.48
C ARG A 788 -16.77 -39.56 -59.35
N PHE A 789 -17.10 -38.40 -58.86
CA PHE A 789 -16.40 -37.81 -57.74
C PHE A 789 -16.53 -38.64 -56.47
N VAL A 790 -17.74 -39.10 -56.14
CA VAL A 790 -18.00 -39.99 -55.02
C VAL A 790 -17.19 -41.29 -55.16
N LYS A 791 -17.20 -41.95 -56.37
CA LYS A 791 -16.39 -43.16 -56.60
C LYS A 791 -14.89 -42.89 -56.39
N LYS A 792 -14.40 -41.76 -56.84
CA LYS A 792 -12.99 -41.38 -56.64
C LYS A 792 -12.65 -41.18 -55.17
N ILE A 793 -13.54 -40.51 -54.39
CA ILE A 793 -13.39 -40.32 -52.96
C ILE A 793 -13.36 -41.69 -52.27
N LEU A 794 -14.33 -42.54 -52.50
CA LEU A 794 -14.40 -43.86 -51.90
C LEU A 794 -13.19 -44.76 -52.27
N GLY A 795 -12.71 -44.69 -53.53
CA GLY A 795 -11.51 -45.39 -53.95
C GLY A 795 -10.26 -44.96 -53.20
N ASN A 796 -10.10 -43.63 -52.97
CA ASN A 796 -8.98 -43.09 -52.18
C ASN A 796 -9.07 -43.45 -50.71
N LEU A 797 -10.25 -43.33 -50.09
CA LEU A 797 -10.49 -43.72 -48.70
C LEU A 797 -10.19 -45.21 -48.46
N LYS A 798 -10.64 -46.08 -49.36
CA LYS A 798 -10.35 -47.51 -49.28
C LYS A 798 -8.85 -47.81 -49.42
N TYR A 799 -8.18 -47.17 -50.40
CA TYR A 799 -6.78 -47.46 -50.70
C TYR A 799 -5.86 -46.92 -49.62
N ARG A 800 -6.13 -45.73 -49.12
CA ARG A 800 -5.21 -45.04 -48.19
C ARG A 800 -5.52 -45.30 -46.73
N MET A 801 -6.75 -45.46 -46.37
CA MET A 801 -7.20 -45.54 -44.98
C MET A 801 -7.96 -46.84 -44.66
N GLY A 802 -8.15 -47.74 -45.63
CA GLY A 802 -8.92 -48.96 -45.41
C GLY A 802 -10.41 -48.73 -45.09
N ILE A 803 -10.94 -47.54 -45.43
CA ILE A 803 -12.32 -47.16 -45.12
C ILE A 803 -13.23 -47.55 -46.25
N GLU A 804 -14.30 -48.23 -45.91
CA GLU A 804 -15.31 -48.71 -46.87
C GLU A 804 -16.69 -48.08 -46.59
N MET A 805 -17.52 -48.04 -47.65
CA MET A 805 -18.91 -47.64 -47.50
C MET A 805 -19.67 -48.76 -46.76
N ARG A 806 -20.57 -48.37 -45.87
CA ARG A 806 -21.43 -49.22 -45.10
C ARG A 806 -22.38 -49.93 -45.99
#